data_26c15935dc846d68441ae2c4bfad5823
#
_entry.id   26c15935dc846d68441ae2c4bfad5823
#
_cell.length_a   1.000
_cell.length_b   1.000
_cell.length_c   1.000
_cell.angle_alpha   90.00
_cell.angle_beta   90.00
_cell.angle_gamma   90.00
#
_symmetry.space_group_name_H-M   'P 1'
#
loop_
_entity.id
_entity.type
_entity.pdbx_description
1 polymer ?
#
loop_
_entity_poly.entity_id
_entity_poly.type
_entity_poly.pdbx_seq_one_letter_code
_entity_poly.pdbx_strand_id
1 'polypeptide(L)'
;MKVLTAPLWELAEFEEGKALLDRGKGHVAFSGLYDSQKLHMVYGLSDGFTQKIIVTFSDKRAREIGAEYGFYDRRTMVYPGKDLIFYQADVSGGDLVRERMRVLRALLEKRPVTIVTTMSALMMPQTPLSGIVSRILHFDKKSTVDERKLSAQLVEMGYEKSPQVEEPGQFSIRGGIIDIFDMTEENPYRIELWGDSVESIRSFDVLSQRSVENLDEIAIYPATELMLSEARRQDGFARIKKETKQYAKKLREQGNPEAAHRIETQIKEIEESAQEFGSVVNLESFVHYFYPQTESFLEFFHPETTAVFLDEPQHLSETANALETEFRESMTERLEKGYILPGQAQLLYPEKEIAGKLSQYRAVSLAALDAKSSLFKPDRRFEITVHSMPSYNNSFEALLKDLKRYKKNGSRVLLLCASRTRAKRLAADLREQELSAFYSEDPDREVLPGETELFYGHVEKGFEYPMLKFAVISEGDIFGAPKKKKRKIQRYEGTKIRDFGELKVGDYVVHETHGLGIYQGIEKVEMEGTVRDYMKISYRDGGNLYVLATGLDAIQKYASADAAKKPKLNKLGTQEWHKTKTRVRAAVDEVAKDLVELYAARQNGKGYAFSEDTVWQREFEEMFPFEETDDQLMAIAATKRDMESNKIMDRLICGDVGYLSLIHISEPTRHAQIS
;
A
#
# COMPACT_ATOMS: atom_id res chain seq x y z
N MET A 1 -2.08 -6.20 25.01
CA MET A 1 -2.17 -7.69 25.15
C MET A 1 -1.13 -8.13 26.19
N LYS A 2 -1.57 -8.34 27.44
CA LYS A 2 -0.67 -8.76 28.54
C LYS A 2 -0.01 -10.10 28.28
N VAL A 3 -0.67 -11.00 27.57
CA VAL A 3 -0.10 -12.31 27.20
C VAL A 3 1.28 -12.19 26.55
N LEU A 4 1.54 -11.11 25.82
CA LEU A 4 2.82 -10.85 25.16
C LEU A 4 3.74 -9.94 26.00
N THR A 5 3.20 -8.92 26.66
CA THR A 5 4.03 -7.90 27.33
C THR A 5 4.40 -8.25 28.76
N ALA A 6 3.57 -9.04 29.50
CA ALA A 6 3.87 -9.40 30.88
C ALA A 6 5.25 -10.08 31.06
N PRO A 7 5.65 -11.04 30.19
CA PRO A 7 6.97 -11.64 30.30
C PRO A 7 8.13 -10.64 30.14
N LEU A 8 7.97 -9.60 29.35
CA LEU A 8 9.05 -8.60 29.11
C LEU A 8 9.40 -7.83 30.38
N TRP A 9 8.41 -7.57 31.26
CA TRP A 9 8.64 -6.90 32.55
C TRP A 9 9.49 -7.70 33.55
N GLU A 10 9.73 -8.98 33.29
CA GLU A 10 10.66 -9.81 34.04
C GLU A 10 12.11 -9.65 33.60
N LEU A 11 12.39 -8.96 32.50
CA LEU A 11 13.72 -8.60 32.04
C LEU A 11 14.16 -7.26 32.64
N ALA A 12 15.23 -7.28 33.42
CA ALA A 12 15.78 -6.06 34.02
C ALA A 12 16.16 -5.01 32.95
N GLU A 13 16.69 -5.47 31.82
CA GLU A 13 17.08 -4.64 30.69
C GLU A 13 15.86 -3.94 30.06
N PHE A 14 14.74 -4.64 29.98
CA PHE A 14 13.47 -4.06 29.48
C PHE A 14 12.93 -3.03 30.47
N GLU A 15 12.87 -3.36 31.77
CA GLU A 15 12.36 -2.47 32.79
C GLU A 15 13.20 -1.19 32.89
N GLU A 16 14.54 -1.30 32.91
CA GLU A 16 15.44 -0.15 32.93
C GLU A 16 15.29 0.69 31.65
N GLY A 17 15.26 0.04 30.48
CA GLY A 17 15.10 0.72 29.19
C GLY A 17 13.77 1.47 29.08
N LYS A 18 12.67 0.85 29.50
CA LYS A 18 11.34 1.48 29.53
C LYS A 18 11.30 2.66 30.50
N ALA A 19 11.88 2.51 31.68
CA ALA A 19 11.95 3.58 32.66
C ALA A 19 12.76 4.79 32.15
N LEU A 20 13.81 4.58 31.36
CA LEU A 20 14.58 5.67 30.72
C LEU A 20 13.74 6.41 29.68
N LEU A 21 12.98 5.67 28.86
CA LEU A 21 12.09 6.27 27.87
C LEU A 21 10.97 7.09 28.52
N ASP A 22 10.41 6.61 29.61
CA ASP A 22 9.29 7.28 30.30
C ASP A 22 9.74 8.56 31.04
N ARG A 23 10.99 8.60 31.52
CA ARG A 23 11.55 9.79 32.23
C ARG A 23 11.88 10.97 31.32
N GLY A 24 11.83 10.82 29.99
CA GLY A 24 12.07 11.94 29.10
C GLY A 24 13.08 11.66 27.99
N LYS A 25 14.13 12.39 27.78
CA LYS A 25 15.05 12.32 26.65
C LYS A 25 16.03 11.11 26.77
N GLY A 26 15.51 9.88 26.68
CA GLY A 26 16.34 8.68 26.73
C GLY A 26 16.58 8.11 25.32
N HIS A 27 17.85 7.86 24.99
CA HIS A 27 18.25 7.10 23.81
C HIS A 27 18.75 5.73 24.28
N VAL A 28 18.04 4.69 23.90
CA VAL A 28 18.31 3.34 24.39
C VAL A 28 18.61 2.40 23.21
N ALA A 29 19.64 1.57 23.35
CA ALA A 29 19.98 0.57 22.36
C ALA A 29 19.76 -0.83 22.94
N PHE A 30 19.06 -1.68 22.19
CA PHE A 30 18.96 -3.11 22.44
C PHE A 30 19.62 -3.88 21.31
N SER A 31 20.50 -4.79 21.67
CA SER A 31 21.19 -5.72 20.75
C SER A 31 20.82 -7.17 21.06
N GLY A 32 21.16 -8.09 20.17
CA GLY A 32 20.81 -9.51 20.27
C GLY A 32 19.40 -9.85 19.79
N LEU A 33 18.71 -8.92 19.14
CA LEU A 33 17.31 -9.08 18.70
C LEU A 33 17.25 -9.35 17.18
N TYR A 34 16.44 -10.31 16.77
CA TYR A 34 16.27 -10.74 15.39
C TYR A 34 14.80 -10.68 14.97
N ASP A 35 14.52 -10.38 13.72
CA ASP A 35 13.19 -10.49 13.07
C ASP A 35 12.01 -10.05 13.98
N SER A 36 11.07 -10.96 14.24
CA SER A 36 9.83 -10.72 15.03
C SER A 36 10.07 -10.31 16.47
N GLN A 37 11.22 -10.64 17.04
CA GLN A 37 11.55 -10.25 18.43
C GLN A 37 11.73 -8.74 18.57
N LYS A 38 12.28 -8.07 17.52
CA LYS A 38 12.37 -6.61 17.50
C LYS A 38 11.00 -5.99 17.61
N LEU A 39 10.03 -6.50 16.85
CA LEU A 39 8.66 -5.99 16.84
C LEU A 39 7.94 -6.25 18.16
N HIS A 40 8.22 -7.38 18.78
CA HIS A 40 7.74 -7.69 20.13
C HIS A 40 8.30 -6.70 21.16
N MET A 41 9.60 -6.37 21.10
CA MET A 41 10.21 -5.33 21.95
C MET A 41 9.64 -3.94 21.67
N VAL A 42 9.45 -3.58 20.39
CA VAL A 42 8.78 -2.33 20.02
C VAL A 42 7.41 -2.24 20.67
N TYR A 43 6.63 -3.31 20.60
CA TYR A 43 5.29 -3.33 21.17
C TYR A 43 5.30 -3.11 22.69
N GLY A 44 6.20 -3.80 23.40
CA GLY A 44 6.33 -3.62 24.86
C GLY A 44 6.80 -2.22 25.24
N LEU A 45 7.83 -1.70 24.55
CA LEU A 45 8.41 -0.39 24.84
C LEU A 45 7.50 0.78 24.42
N SER A 46 6.60 0.56 23.46
CA SER A 46 5.74 1.59 22.89
C SER A 46 4.54 1.98 23.75
N ASP A 47 4.30 1.29 24.84
CA ASP A 47 3.21 1.62 25.76
C ASP A 47 3.37 3.05 26.33
N GLY A 48 2.27 3.79 26.42
CA GLY A 48 2.25 5.16 26.87
C GLY A 48 2.53 6.22 25.78
N PHE A 49 2.89 5.83 24.55
CA PHE A 49 3.09 6.77 23.44
C PHE A 49 1.87 6.80 22.50
N THR A 50 1.44 7.99 22.17
CA THR A 50 0.31 8.21 21.26
C THR A 50 0.73 7.95 19.80
N GLN A 51 1.94 8.33 19.44
CA GLN A 51 2.50 8.17 18.10
C GLN A 51 3.80 7.37 18.18
N LYS A 52 4.01 6.48 17.23
CA LYS A 52 5.17 5.61 17.14
C LYS A 52 5.68 5.63 15.73
N ILE A 53 6.98 5.74 15.55
CA ILE A 53 7.64 5.71 14.25
C ILE A 53 8.64 4.56 14.27
N ILE A 54 8.51 3.63 13.35
CA ILE A 54 9.48 2.56 13.10
C ILE A 54 10.21 2.89 11.81
N VAL A 55 11.51 3.13 11.91
CA VAL A 55 12.36 3.48 10.76
C VAL A 55 13.16 2.28 10.34
N THR A 56 13.08 1.90 9.07
CA THR A 56 13.84 0.79 8.49
C THR A 56 14.58 1.21 7.22
N PHE A 57 15.37 0.31 6.65
CA PHE A 57 16.32 0.62 5.58
C PHE A 57 15.79 0.44 4.15
N SER A 58 14.60 -0.17 3.97
CA SER A 58 13.99 -0.35 2.64
C SER A 58 12.47 -0.41 2.67
N ASP A 59 11.82 -0.02 1.55
CA ASP A 59 10.35 -0.05 1.44
C ASP A 59 9.80 -1.47 1.54
N LYS A 60 10.51 -2.46 1.00
CA LYS A 60 10.14 -3.87 1.16
C LYS A 60 10.09 -4.24 2.65
N ARG A 61 11.13 -3.90 3.41
CA ARG A 61 11.18 -4.18 4.85
C ARG A 61 10.12 -3.38 5.61
N ALA A 62 9.86 -2.15 5.22
CA ALA A 62 8.78 -1.35 5.83
C ALA A 62 7.41 -2.00 5.64
N ARG A 63 7.12 -2.56 4.48
CA ARG A 63 5.87 -3.29 4.23
C ARG A 63 5.79 -4.61 5.01
N GLU A 64 6.88 -5.34 5.14
CA GLU A 64 6.98 -6.55 5.97
C GLU A 64 6.71 -6.23 7.44
N ILE A 65 7.40 -5.23 7.98
CA ILE A 65 7.20 -4.74 9.35
C ILE A 65 5.76 -4.25 9.55
N GLY A 66 5.24 -3.44 8.61
CA GLY A 66 3.88 -2.92 8.69
C GLY A 66 2.81 -4.03 8.73
N ALA A 67 2.99 -5.05 7.91
CA ALA A 67 2.08 -6.21 7.87
C ALA A 67 2.13 -7.02 9.16
N GLU A 68 3.33 -7.27 9.70
CA GLU A 68 3.51 -8.04 10.93
C GLU A 68 3.12 -7.24 12.17
N TYR A 69 3.54 -5.96 12.26
CA TYR A 69 3.23 -5.11 13.40
C TYR A 69 1.73 -4.77 13.50
N GLY A 70 0.99 -4.87 12.40
CA GLY A 70 -0.46 -4.79 12.37
C GLY A 70 -1.17 -5.81 13.28
N PHE A 71 -0.52 -6.91 13.62
CA PHE A 71 -0.99 -7.84 14.66
C PHE A 71 -0.95 -7.21 16.06
N TYR A 72 0.08 -6.47 16.37
CA TYR A 72 0.24 -5.81 17.68
C TYR A 72 -0.58 -4.52 17.79
N ASP A 73 -0.58 -3.69 16.73
CA ASP A 73 -1.33 -2.45 16.65
C ASP A 73 -2.02 -2.33 15.27
N ARG A 74 -3.34 -2.49 15.26
CA ARG A 74 -4.16 -2.39 14.03
C ARG A 74 -4.12 -1.01 13.37
N ARG A 75 -3.62 0.02 14.08
CA ARG A 75 -3.45 1.38 13.57
C ARG A 75 -2.09 1.58 12.91
N THR A 76 -1.44 0.49 12.53
CA THR A 76 -0.16 0.53 11.82
C THR A 76 -0.36 0.92 10.37
N MET A 77 0.40 1.91 9.93
CA MET A 77 0.41 2.42 8.56
C MET A 77 1.84 2.46 8.04
N VAL A 78 2.01 2.30 6.73
CA VAL A 78 3.31 2.46 6.07
C VAL A 78 3.36 3.83 5.39
N TYR A 79 4.44 4.57 5.63
CA TYR A 79 4.75 5.82 4.95
C TYR A 79 5.97 5.60 4.06
N PRO A 80 5.77 5.27 2.77
CA PRO A 80 6.84 4.92 1.85
C PRO A 80 7.63 6.15 1.39
N GLY A 81 8.87 5.94 0.97
CA GLY A 81 9.65 6.92 0.22
C GLY A 81 9.03 7.20 -1.15
N LYS A 82 9.39 8.33 -1.74
CA LYS A 82 9.08 8.65 -3.14
C LYS A 82 10.33 8.48 -3.98
N ASP A 83 10.16 7.96 -5.18
CA ASP A 83 11.20 8.06 -6.18
C ASP A 83 11.24 9.48 -6.75
N LEU A 84 12.38 10.15 -6.67
CA LEU A 84 12.58 11.46 -7.27
C LEU A 84 12.69 11.28 -8.79
N ILE A 85 11.57 11.42 -9.47
CA ILE A 85 11.49 11.29 -10.92
C ILE A 85 11.74 12.67 -11.54
N PHE A 86 12.88 12.82 -12.24
CA PHE A 86 13.25 14.04 -12.96
C PHE A 86 12.85 14.01 -14.45
N TYR A 87 12.25 12.92 -14.93
CA TYR A 87 11.78 12.75 -16.29
C TYR A 87 10.25 12.68 -16.34
N GLN A 88 9.68 12.98 -17.50
CA GLN A 88 8.26 12.79 -17.79
C GLN A 88 7.92 11.30 -17.87
N ALA A 89 7.99 10.60 -16.77
CA ALA A 89 7.47 9.25 -16.66
C ALA A 89 6.12 9.31 -15.95
N ASP A 90 5.08 8.86 -16.61
CA ASP A 90 3.71 8.72 -16.11
C ASP A 90 3.58 7.57 -15.06
N VAL A 91 4.50 7.51 -14.11
CA VAL A 91 4.60 6.42 -13.13
C VAL A 91 4.46 6.95 -11.70
N SER A 92 3.59 7.89 -11.47
CA SER A 92 3.11 8.11 -10.10
C SER A 92 2.00 7.09 -9.83
N GLY A 93 2.37 5.96 -9.23
CA GLY A 93 1.38 4.98 -8.79
C GLY A 93 0.45 5.65 -7.78
N GLY A 94 -0.82 5.84 -8.13
CA GLY A 94 -1.83 6.44 -7.25
C GLY A 94 -1.88 5.78 -5.86
N ASP A 95 -1.48 4.51 -5.78
CA ASP A 95 -1.38 3.77 -4.53
C ASP A 95 -0.34 4.34 -3.56
N LEU A 96 0.81 4.83 -4.05
CA LEU A 96 1.85 5.41 -3.20
C LEU A 96 1.39 6.74 -2.60
N VAL A 97 0.79 7.60 -3.41
CA VAL A 97 0.20 8.87 -2.93
C VAL A 97 -0.90 8.59 -1.91
N ARG A 98 -1.75 7.60 -2.18
CA ARG A 98 -2.82 7.17 -1.29
C ARG A 98 -2.31 6.69 0.07
N GLU A 99 -1.28 5.84 0.11
CA GLU A 99 -0.66 5.38 1.36
C GLU A 99 -0.15 6.56 2.19
N ARG A 100 0.55 7.50 1.54
CA ARG A 100 1.09 8.69 2.21
C ARG A 100 -0.01 9.62 2.71
N MET A 101 -1.02 9.91 1.90
CA MET A 101 -2.15 10.77 2.29
C MET A 101 -2.94 10.18 3.46
N ARG A 102 -3.11 8.86 3.53
CA ARG A 102 -3.73 8.20 4.70
C ARG A 102 -2.96 8.46 6.00
N VAL A 103 -1.63 8.42 5.95
CA VAL A 103 -0.79 8.74 7.10
C VAL A 103 -0.93 10.22 7.48
N LEU A 104 -0.86 11.13 6.51
CA LEU A 104 -1.00 12.56 6.75
C LEU A 104 -2.37 12.89 7.37
N ARG A 105 -3.44 12.29 6.87
CA ARG A 105 -4.77 12.41 7.47
C ARG A 105 -4.80 11.97 8.93
N ALA A 106 -4.23 10.79 9.24
CA ALA A 106 -4.21 10.28 10.61
C ALA A 106 -3.46 11.25 11.56
N LEU A 107 -2.37 11.88 11.08
CA LEU A 107 -1.63 12.89 11.84
C LEU A 107 -2.45 14.18 12.03
N LEU A 108 -3.13 14.66 10.99
CA LEU A 108 -3.97 15.84 11.04
C LEU A 108 -5.15 15.68 12.00
N GLU A 109 -5.75 14.50 12.02
CA GLU A 109 -6.83 14.13 12.96
C GLU A 109 -6.30 13.80 14.36
N LYS A 110 -4.98 13.89 14.59
CA LYS A 110 -4.32 13.58 15.88
C LYS A 110 -4.66 12.19 16.41
N ARG A 111 -4.89 11.23 15.51
CA ARG A 111 -5.18 9.84 15.89
C ARG A 111 -3.93 9.17 16.46
N PRO A 112 -4.08 8.31 17.48
CA PRO A 112 -3.00 7.40 17.84
C PRO A 112 -2.65 6.50 16.65
N VAL A 113 -1.37 6.44 16.27
CA VAL A 113 -0.92 5.71 15.08
C VAL A 113 0.50 5.19 15.26
N THR A 114 0.76 4.02 14.67
CA THR A 114 2.12 3.51 14.46
C THR A 114 2.46 3.65 12.97
N ILE A 115 3.54 4.34 12.66
CA ILE A 115 3.98 4.58 11.30
C ILE A 115 5.28 3.83 11.06
N VAL A 116 5.29 2.99 10.04
CA VAL A 116 6.51 2.35 9.55
C VAL A 116 6.99 3.11 8.33
N THR A 117 8.22 3.56 8.36
CA THR A 117 8.80 4.37 7.29
C THR A 117 10.24 3.98 7.00
N THR A 118 10.82 4.56 5.97
CA THR A 118 12.21 4.30 5.57
C THR A 118 13.10 5.50 5.81
N MET A 119 14.41 5.25 5.91
CA MET A 119 15.40 6.31 6.00
C MET A 119 15.32 7.26 4.79
N SER A 120 15.11 6.72 3.58
CA SER A 120 14.92 7.51 2.37
C SER A 120 13.72 8.46 2.46
N ALA A 121 12.59 8.01 3.04
CA ALA A 121 11.41 8.84 3.24
C ALA A 121 11.67 10.00 4.22
N LEU A 122 12.46 9.77 5.28
CA LEU A 122 12.84 10.80 6.25
C LEU A 122 13.77 11.87 5.66
N MET A 123 14.61 11.47 4.70
CA MET A 123 15.55 12.38 4.04
C MET A 123 14.89 13.26 2.97
N MET A 124 13.65 12.99 2.59
CA MET A 124 12.93 13.78 1.59
C MET A 124 12.26 15.00 2.19
N PRO A 125 12.36 16.19 1.54
CA PRO A 125 11.64 17.38 1.97
C PRO A 125 10.13 17.21 1.77
N GLN A 126 9.37 17.67 2.74
CA GLN A 126 7.91 17.65 2.75
C GLN A 126 7.36 19.07 2.69
N THR A 127 6.17 19.23 2.14
CA THR A 127 5.42 20.48 2.25
C THR A 127 4.82 20.61 3.66
N PRO A 128 4.75 21.83 4.21
CA PRO A 128 4.19 22.04 5.56
C PRO A 128 2.76 21.54 5.68
N LEU A 129 2.44 20.82 6.76
CA LEU A 129 1.09 20.31 7.02
C LEU A 129 0.02 21.38 7.07
N SER A 130 0.39 22.62 7.47
CA SER A 130 -0.52 23.78 7.49
C SER A 130 -1.15 24.07 6.12
N GLY A 131 -0.43 23.76 5.04
CA GLY A 131 -0.95 23.87 3.67
C GLY A 131 -2.09 22.90 3.40
N ILE A 132 -2.01 21.68 3.94
CA ILE A 132 -3.06 20.67 3.81
C ILE A 132 -4.29 21.05 4.64
N VAL A 133 -4.09 21.44 5.90
CA VAL A 133 -5.19 21.82 6.80
C VAL A 133 -6.08 22.89 6.19
N SER A 134 -5.49 23.92 5.60
CA SER A 134 -6.22 25.04 5.01
C SER A 134 -7.09 24.65 3.79
N ARG A 135 -6.96 23.45 3.29
CA ARG A 135 -7.62 22.95 2.06
C ARG A 135 -8.60 21.80 2.30
N ILE A 136 -8.74 21.31 3.53
CA ILE A 136 -9.74 20.30 3.86
C ILE A 136 -11.13 20.91 3.69
N LEU A 137 -11.97 20.24 2.89
CA LEU A 137 -13.36 20.64 2.69
C LEU A 137 -14.25 19.83 3.61
N HIS A 138 -15.15 20.51 4.31
CA HIS A 138 -16.14 19.90 5.19
C HIS A 138 -17.52 20.09 4.63
N PHE A 139 -18.31 19.03 4.59
CA PHE A 139 -19.71 19.06 4.18
C PHE A 139 -20.58 18.39 5.23
N ASP A 140 -21.70 19.02 5.54
CA ASP A 140 -22.78 18.51 6.36
C ASP A 140 -24.14 18.83 5.68
N LYS A 141 -25.22 18.38 6.25
CA LYS A 141 -26.59 18.63 5.76
C LYS A 141 -27.04 20.10 5.81
N LYS A 142 -26.22 20.98 6.41
CA LYS A 142 -26.49 22.44 6.48
C LYS A 142 -25.61 23.22 5.50
N SER A 143 -24.70 22.56 4.86
CA SER A 143 -23.76 23.17 3.94
C SER A 143 -24.46 23.64 2.66
N THR A 144 -23.95 24.76 2.12
CA THR A 144 -24.32 25.27 0.79
C THR A 144 -23.13 25.16 -0.15
N VAL A 145 -23.38 24.74 -1.38
CA VAL A 145 -22.33 24.40 -2.35
C VAL A 145 -22.53 25.17 -3.65
N ASP A 146 -21.52 25.96 -4.00
CA ASP A 146 -21.36 26.49 -5.36
C ASP A 146 -20.54 25.47 -6.18
N GLU A 147 -21.20 24.78 -7.11
CA GLU A 147 -20.59 23.72 -7.93
C GLU A 147 -19.36 24.21 -8.72
N ARG A 148 -19.36 25.45 -9.22
CA ARG A 148 -18.25 26.01 -10.00
C ARG A 148 -17.03 26.26 -9.10
N LYS A 149 -17.27 26.85 -7.93
CA LYS A 149 -16.24 27.11 -6.94
C LYS A 149 -15.66 25.82 -6.39
N LEU A 150 -16.52 24.84 -6.08
CA LEU A 150 -16.11 23.52 -5.61
C LEU A 150 -15.28 22.79 -6.65
N SER A 151 -15.70 22.81 -7.92
CA SER A 151 -14.93 22.20 -9.01
C SER A 151 -13.51 22.77 -9.12
N ALA A 152 -13.36 24.09 -9.00
CA ALA A 152 -12.05 24.74 -9.01
C ALA A 152 -11.20 24.35 -7.78
N GLN A 153 -11.81 24.31 -6.59
CA GLN A 153 -11.14 23.89 -5.35
C GLN A 153 -10.67 22.44 -5.43
N LEU A 154 -11.48 21.51 -5.92
CA LEU A 154 -11.11 20.10 -6.08
C LEU A 154 -9.93 19.93 -7.06
N VAL A 155 -9.92 20.66 -8.17
CA VAL A 155 -8.78 20.65 -9.11
C VAL A 155 -7.51 21.19 -8.44
N GLU A 156 -7.59 22.28 -7.65
CA GLU A 156 -6.46 22.80 -6.87
C GLU A 156 -5.98 21.79 -5.80
N MET A 157 -6.87 20.95 -5.30
CA MET A 157 -6.57 19.88 -4.36
C MET A 157 -6.00 18.62 -5.03
N GLY A 158 -5.84 18.63 -6.35
CA GLY A 158 -5.26 17.53 -7.11
C GLY A 158 -6.25 16.48 -7.58
N TYR A 159 -7.57 16.72 -7.44
CA TYR A 159 -8.60 15.83 -7.98
C TYR A 159 -8.76 15.99 -9.48
N GLU A 160 -8.93 14.87 -10.17
CA GLU A 160 -9.22 14.84 -11.60
C GLU A 160 -10.74 14.82 -11.84
N LYS A 161 -11.21 15.69 -12.73
CA LYS A 161 -12.62 15.70 -13.14
C LYS A 161 -12.89 14.58 -14.12
N SER A 162 -13.83 13.69 -13.77
CA SER A 162 -14.25 12.55 -14.61
C SER A 162 -15.76 12.59 -14.85
N PRO A 163 -16.26 12.04 -15.97
CA PRO A 163 -17.69 11.86 -16.17
C PRO A 163 -18.35 10.98 -15.09
N GLN A 164 -17.61 10.00 -14.60
CA GLN A 164 -18.01 9.10 -13.51
C GLN A 164 -16.77 8.80 -12.66
N VAL A 165 -16.96 8.70 -11.36
CA VAL A 165 -15.87 8.39 -10.42
C VAL A 165 -15.61 6.89 -10.40
N GLU A 166 -14.38 6.49 -10.65
CA GLU A 166 -13.95 5.09 -10.73
C GLU A 166 -12.75 4.79 -9.83
N GLU A 167 -11.89 5.79 -9.61
CA GLU A 167 -10.64 5.63 -8.86
C GLU A 167 -10.49 6.75 -7.82
N PRO A 168 -9.76 6.51 -6.72
CA PRO A 168 -9.42 7.55 -5.75
C PRO A 168 -8.74 8.75 -6.41
N GLY A 169 -9.09 9.96 -5.97
CA GLY A 169 -8.60 11.21 -6.56
C GLY A 169 -9.43 11.73 -7.73
N GLN A 170 -10.57 11.12 -8.02
CA GLN A 170 -11.50 11.60 -9.05
C GLN A 170 -12.74 12.25 -8.43
N PHE A 171 -13.34 13.18 -9.18
CA PHE A 171 -14.65 13.75 -8.86
C PHE A 171 -15.51 13.94 -10.10
N SER A 172 -16.83 13.96 -9.89
CA SER A 172 -17.84 14.20 -10.92
C SER A 172 -18.92 15.13 -10.40
N ILE A 173 -19.38 16.09 -11.21
CA ILE A 173 -20.48 16.99 -10.88
C ILE A 173 -21.51 16.91 -12.02
N ARG A 174 -22.75 16.50 -11.69
CA ARG A 174 -23.81 16.23 -12.67
C ARG A 174 -25.17 16.59 -12.08
N GLY A 175 -25.73 17.74 -12.48
CA GLY A 175 -27.12 18.07 -12.21
C GLY A 175 -27.54 17.99 -10.73
N GLY A 176 -26.78 18.59 -9.82
CA GLY A 176 -27.05 18.55 -8.39
C GLY A 176 -26.52 17.29 -7.67
N ILE A 177 -25.81 16.41 -8.37
CA ILE A 177 -25.10 15.26 -7.78
C ILE A 177 -23.60 15.50 -7.88
N ILE A 178 -22.93 15.42 -6.76
CA ILE A 178 -21.47 15.55 -6.65
C ILE A 178 -20.90 14.25 -6.11
N ASP A 179 -20.11 13.56 -6.91
CA ASP A 179 -19.40 12.36 -6.52
C ASP A 179 -17.92 12.71 -6.33
N ILE A 180 -17.34 12.36 -5.17
CA ILE A 180 -15.93 12.60 -4.86
C ILE A 180 -15.32 11.33 -4.29
N PHE A 181 -14.26 10.83 -4.90
CA PHE A 181 -13.50 9.71 -4.34
C PHE A 181 -12.26 10.23 -3.61
N ASP A 182 -12.41 10.45 -2.31
CA ASP A 182 -11.29 10.86 -1.46
C ASP A 182 -10.15 9.84 -1.52
N MET A 183 -8.92 10.34 -1.63
CA MET A 183 -7.71 9.49 -1.72
C MET A 183 -7.53 8.56 -0.54
N THR A 184 -8.05 8.92 0.61
CA THR A 184 -7.84 8.19 1.87
C THR A 184 -8.93 7.16 2.16
N GLU A 185 -10.03 7.19 1.41
CA GLU A 185 -11.22 6.35 1.64
C GLU A 185 -11.27 5.12 0.74
N GLU A 186 -12.08 4.14 1.13
CA GLU A 186 -12.29 2.92 0.33
C GLU A 186 -13.47 3.06 -0.65
N ASN A 187 -14.44 3.91 -0.32
CA ASN A 187 -15.62 4.19 -1.12
C ASN A 187 -15.74 5.69 -1.38
N PRO A 188 -16.19 6.10 -2.58
CA PRO A 188 -16.48 7.49 -2.87
C PRO A 188 -17.70 7.99 -2.10
N TYR A 189 -17.77 9.31 -1.96
CA TYR A 189 -18.89 10.02 -1.41
C TYR A 189 -19.79 10.59 -2.51
N ARG A 190 -21.09 10.52 -2.30
CA ARG A 190 -22.11 11.19 -3.11
C ARG A 190 -22.84 12.22 -2.27
N ILE A 191 -22.80 13.45 -2.72
CA ILE A 191 -23.51 14.60 -2.14
C ILE A 191 -24.64 14.95 -3.10
N GLU A 192 -25.86 14.93 -2.64
CA GLU A 192 -27.03 15.35 -3.41
C GLU A 192 -27.46 16.74 -2.96
N LEU A 193 -27.71 17.62 -3.92
CA LEU A 193 -28.08 19.00 -3.69
C LEU A 193 -29.55 19.23 -4.06
N TRP A 194 -30.23 20.02 -3.23
CA TRP A 194 -31.48 20.66 -3.59
C TRP A 194 -31.24 22.16 -3.78
N GLY A 195 -31.17 22.61 -5.05
CA GLY A 195 -30.59 23.90 -5.37
C GLY A 195 -29.10 23.93 -4.99
N ASP A 196 -28.74 24.86 -4.11
CA ASP A 196 -27.36 24.97 -3.59
C ASP A 196 -27.17 24.29 -2.21
N SER A 197 -28.22 23.75 -1.61
CA SER A 197 -28.19 23.16 -0.27
C SER A 197 -27.98 21.65 -0.32
N VAL A 198 -27.16 21.14 0.58
CA VAL A 198 -26.94 19.69 0.72
C VAL A 198 -28.18 19.02 1.28
N GLU A 199 -28.79 18.10 0.51
CA GLU A 199 -29.94 17.30 0.93
C GLU A 199 -29.50 15.99 1.57
N SER A 200 -28.57 15.28 0.95
CA SER A 200 -28.08 14.01 1.47
C SER A 200 -26.58 13.82 1.19
N ILE A 201 -25.92 13.06 2.07
CA ILE A 201 -24.55 12.62 1.93
C ILE A 201 -24.50 11.12 2.16
N ARG A 202 -23.86 10.38 1.25
CA ARG A 202 -23.71 8.93 1.39
C ARG A 202 -22.40 8.43 0.76
N SER A 203 -21.87 7.33 1.27
CA SER A 203 -20.87 6.55 0.57
C SER A 203 -21.53 5.56 -0.39
N PHE A 204 -20.86 5.21 -1.49
CA PHE A 204 -21.37 4.25 -2.46
C PHE A 204 -20.28 3.36 -3.02
N ASP A 205 -20.66 2.17 -3.43
CA ASP A 205 -19.75 1.22 -4.10
C ASP A 205 -19.58 1.59 -5.57
N VAL A 206 -18.33 1.69 -6.01
CA VAL A 206 -17.98 2.14 -7.37
C VAL A 206 -18.55 1.24 -8.47
N LEU A 207 -18.54 -0.09 -8.25
CA LEU A 207 -18.94 -1.05 -9.27
C LEU A 207 -20.46 -1.15 -9.41
N SER A 208 -21.16 -1.22 -8.29
CA SER A 208 -22.62 -1.36 -8.27
C SER A 208 -23.36 -0.04 -8.25
N GLN A 209 -22.67 1.09 -8.00
CA GLN A 209 -23.26 2.44 -7.81
C GLN A 209 -24.32 2.50 -6.68
N ARG A 210 -24.36 1.48 -5.82
CA ARG A 210 -25.31 1.41 -4.71
C ARG A 210 -24.77 2.09 -3.46
N SER A 211 -25.65 2.77 -2.73
CA SER A 211 -25.29 3.34 -1.44
C SER A 211 -24.86 2.26 -0.47
N VAL A 212 -23.76 2.52 0.23
CA VAL A 212 -23.21 1.66 1.28
C VAL A 212 -23.68 2.18 2.64
N GLU A 213 -23.51 3.48 2.89
CA GLU A 213 -23.82 4.11 4.16
C GLU A 213 -24.33 5.55 3.96
N ASN A 214 -25.28 5.99 4.79
CA ASN A 214 -25.69 7.39 4.86
C ASN A 214 -24.86 8.09 5.95
N LEU A 215 -24.38 9.29 5.63
CA LEU A 215 -23.46 10.06 6.47
C LEU A 215 -24.10 11.41 6.83
N ASP A 216 -23.80 11.91 8.03
CA ASP A 216 -24.25 13.22 8.46
C ASP A 216 -23.26 14.33 8.08
N GLU A 217 -21.98 14.00 8.08
CA GLU A 217 -20.88 14.89 7.71
C GLU A 217 -19.72 14.12 7.07
N ILE A 218 -18.97 14.80 6.21
CA ILE A 218 -17.73 14.27 5.60
C ILE A 218 -16.67 15.35 5.56
N ALA A 219 -15.41 14.89 5.54
CA ALA A 219 -14.24 15.73 5.26
C ALA A 219 -13.53 15.20 4.02
N ILE A 220 -13.26 16.07 3.06
CA ILE A 220 -12.51 15.75 1.83
C ILE A 220 -11.10 16.26 1.99
N TYR A 221 -10.15 15.36 1.92
CA TYR A 221 -8.72 15.65 2.00
C TYR A 221 -8.13 15.85 0.60
N PRO A 222 -7.04 16.62 0.47
CA PRO A 222 -6.36 16.76 -0.82
C PRO A 222 -5.92 15.42 -1.41
N ALA A 223 -5.93 15.33 -2.74
CA ALA A 223 -5.46 14.17 -3.48
C ALA A 223 -3.95 14.22 -3.79
N THR A 224 -3.26 15.27 -3.37
CA THR A 224 -1.82 15.47 -3.55
C THR A 224 -1.19 16.13 -2.33
N GLU A 225 0.09 15.87 -2.10
CA GLU A 225 0.88 16.56 -1.06
C GLU A 225 1.36 17.94 -1.53
N LEU A 226 1.60 18.10 -2.83
CA LEU A 226 2.02 19.36 -3.42
C LEU A 226 0.81 20.18 -3.87
N MET A 227 0.35 21.06 -2.98
CA MET A 227 -0.78 21.94 -3.27
C MET A 227 -0.34 23.31 -3.70
N LEU A 228 -0.75 23.69 -4.91
CA LEU A 228 -0.37 24.95 -5.52
C LEU A 228 -1.61 25.81 -5.75
N SER A 229 -1.77 26.85 -4.91
CA SER A 229 -2.70 27.93 -5.24
C SER A 229 -2.20 28.68 -6.47
N GLU A 230 -3.10 29.34 -7.20
CA GLU A 230 -2.73 30.10 -8.40
C GLU A 230 -1.61 31.11 -8.11
N ALA A 231 -1.70 31.87 -7.02
CA ALA A 231 -0.66 32.83 -6.61
C ALA A 231 0.69 32.11 -6.36
N ARG A 232 0.67 30.98 -5.63
CA ARG A 232 1.90 30.19 -5.35
C ARG A 232 2.50 29.60 -6.62
N ARG A 233 1.65 29.16 -7.54
CA ARG A 233 2.07 28.66 -8.85
C ARG A 233 2.77 29.75 -9.67
N GLN A 234 2.17 30.94 -9.74
CA GLN A 234 2.76 32.08 -10.45
C GLN A 234 4.12 32.50 -9.82
N ASP A 235 4.19 32.61 -8.52
CA ASP A 235 5.44 32.94 -7.81
C ASP A 235 6.52 31.87 -8.01
N GLY A 236 6.16 30.59 -7.94
CA GLY A 236 7.07 29.47 -8.16
C GLY A 236 7.63 29.48 -9.58
N PHE A 237 6.79 29.61 -10.58
CA PHE A 237 7.24 29.70 -11.98
C PHE A 237 8.07 30.96 -12.26
N ALA A 238 7.78 32.08 -11.60
CA ALA A 238 8.63 33.28 -11.71
C ALA A 238 10.05 33.02 -11.17
N ARG A 239 10.19 32.29 -10.05
CA ARG A 239 11.49 31.88 -9.51
C ARG A 239 12.21 30.89 -10.44
N ILE A 240 11.50 29.87 -10.94
CA ILE A 240 12.02 28.91 -11.90
C ILE A 240 12.56 29.65 -13.14
N LYS A 241 11.80 30.56 -13.75
CA LYS A 241 12.24 31.35 -14.91
C LYS A 241 13.46 32.21 -14.61
N LYS A 242 13.51 32.84 -13.45
CA LYS A 242 14.65 33.66 -13.03
C LYS A 242 15.92 32.82 -12.94
N GLU A 243 15.84 31.66 -12.27
CA GLU A 243 16.99 30.77 -12.12
C GLU A 243 17.40 30.16 -13.46
N THR A 244 16.43 29.75 -14.30
CA THR A 244 16.71 29.22 -15.64
C THR A 244 17.55 30.20 -16.46
N LYS A 245 17.17 31.48 -16.49
CA LYS A 245 17.93 32.50 -17.21
C LYS A 245 19.35 32.67 -16.67
N GLN A 246 19.49 32.69 -15.34
CA GLN A 246 20.80 32.81 -14.69
C GLN A 246 21.67 31.58 -14.95
N TYR A 247 21.09 30.39 -14.85
CA TYR A 247 21.80 29.13 -15.05
C TYR A 247 22.18 28.90 -16.51
N ALA A 248 21.29 29.16 -17.45
CA ALA A 248 21.58 29.08 -18.88
C ALA A 248 22.71 30.05 -19.30
N LYS A 249 22.75 31.25 -18.73
CA LYS A 249 23.85 32.21 -18.93
C LYS A 249 25.18 31.60 -18.44
N LYS A 250 25.20 31.04 -17.22
CA LYS A 250 26.39 30.40 -16.64
C LYS A 250 26.89 29.23 -17.49
N LEU A 251 25.97 28.37 -17.99
CA LEU A 251 26.33 27.26 -18.86
C LEU A 251 26.97 27.72 -20.19
N ARG A 252 26.46 28.81 -20.78
CA ARG A 252 27.07 29.42 -21.99
C ARG A 252 28.45 29.98 -21.71
N GLU A 253 28.66 30.64 -20.58
CA GLU A 253 29.97 31.16 -20.14
C GLU A 253 30.98 30.03 -19.89
N GLN A 254 30.50 28.85 -19.48
CA GLN A 254 31.30 27.62 -19.32
C GLN A 254 31.55 26.85 -20.61
N GLY A 255 31.08 27.35 -21.77
CA GLY A 255 31.26 26.73 -23.06
C GLY A 255 30.29 25.59 -23.40
N ASN A 256 29.16 25.48 -22.65
CA ASN A 256 28.15 24.46 -22.86
C ASN A 256 26.79 25.06 -23.33
N PRO A 257 26.70 25.58 -24.59
CA PRO A 257 25.46 26.19 -25.09
C PRO A 257 24.33 25.19 -25.33
N GLU A 258 24.66 23.90 -25.58
CA GLU A 258 23.65 22.85 -25.77
C GLU A 258 22.88 22.57 -24.47
N ALA A 259 23.57 22.46 -23.34
CA ALA A 259 22.94 22.30 -22.05
C ALA A 259 22.08 23.53 -21.66
N ALA A 260 22.55 24.75 -22.01
CA ALA A 260 21.78 25.96 -21.79
C ALA A 260 20.48 25.98 -22.62
N HIS A 261 20.54 25.55 -23.87
CA HIS A 261 19.34 25.46 -24.72
C HIS A 261 18.37 24.39 -24.21
N ARG A 262 18.91 23.23 -23.78
CA ARG A 262 18.11 22.11 -23.27
C ARG A 262 17.29 22.52 -22.05
N ILE A 263 17.90 23.13 -21.05
CA ILE A 263 17.19 23.53 -19.83
C ILE A 263 16.13 24.61 -20.11
N GLU A 264 16.43 25.57 -21.00
CA GLU A 264 15.46 26.60 -21.40
C GLU A 264 14.24 26.00 -22.11
N THR A 265 14.45 25.03 -23.00
CA THR A 265 13.37 24.35 -23.73
C THR A 265 12.53 23.50 -22.78
N GLN A 266 13.17 22.71 -21.90
CA GLN A 266 12.47 21.85 -20.95
C GLN A 266 11.60 22.66 -19.98
N ILE A 267 12.10 23.77 -19.44
CA ILE A 267 11.31 24.62 -18.54
C ILE A 267 10.16 25.28 -19.26
N LYS A 268 10.35 25.68 -20.52
CA LYS A 268 9.28 26.25 -21.34
C LYS A 268 8.16 25.22 -21.58
N GLU A 269 8.50 23.99 -21.92
CA GLU A 269 7.54 22.88 -22.10
C GLU A 269 6.76 22.59 -20.82
N ILE A 270 7.44 22.54 -19.67
CA ILE A 270 6.80 22.35 -18.36
C ILE A 270 5.80 23.48 -18.07
N GLU A 271 6.17 24.73 -18.34
CA GLU A 271 5.28 25.86 -18.14
C GLU A 271 4.06 25.85 -19.06
N GLU A 272 4.26 25.58 -20.36
CA GLU A 272 3.18 25.45 -21.32
C GLU A 272 2.20 24.35 -20.92
N SER A 273 2.72 23.18 -20.50
CA SER A 273 1.91 22.07 -19.98
C SER A 273 1.15 22.44 -18.70
N ALA A 274 1.78 23.19 -17.79
CA ALA A 274 1.13 23.66 -16.55
C ALA A 274 -0.02 24.64 -16.82
N GLN A 275 0.11 25.47 -17.85
CA GLN A 275 -0.93 26.42 -18.25
C GLN A 275 -2.10 25.75 -18.99
N GLU A 276 -1.80 24.74 -19.82
CA GLU A 276 -2.81 24.09 -20.66
C GLU A 276 -3.64 23.05 -19.89
N PHE A 277 -3.00 22.26 -19.03
CA PHE A 277 -3.64 21.11 -18.37
C PHE A 277 -3.94 21.30 -16.86
N GLY A 278 -3.49 22.41 -16.25
CA GLY A 278 -3.67 22.69 -14.82
C GLY A 278 -2.90 21.77 -13.89
N SER A 279 -2.43 20.62 -14.36
CA SER A 279 -1.57 19.68 -13.64
C SER A 279 -0.34 19.36 -14.49
N VAL A 280 0.84 19.36 -13.88
CA VAL A 280 2.08 18.94 -14.53
C VAL A 280 2.64 17.75 -13.77
N VAL A 281 2.92 16.71 -14.49
CA VAL A 281 3.67 15.56 -13.99
C VAL A 281 5.06 16.06 -13.58
N ASN A 282 5.52 15.67 -12.36
CA ASN A 282 6.86 15.97 -11.80
C ASN A 282 7.10 17.37 -11.25
N LEU A 283 6.07 18.16 -10.93
CA LEU A 283 6.29 19.41 -10.17
C LEU A 283 6.90 19.18 -8.77
N GLU A 284 6.89 17.96 -8.26
CA GLU A 284 7.49 17.60 -6.97
C GLU A 284 9.00 17.86 -6.95
N SER A 285 9.70 17.68 -8.08
CA SER A 285 11.11 18.02 -8.21
C SER A 285 11.40 19.52 -8.10
N PHE A 286 10.38 20.36 -8.22
CA PHE A 286 10.45 21.81 -8.09
C PHE A 286 9.90 22.32 -6.75
N VAL A 287 9.70 21.47 -5.75
CA VAL A 287 9.06 21.83 -4.48
C VAL A 287 9.66 23.07 -3.83
N HIS A 288 10.98 23.26 -3.84
CA HIS A 288 11.66 24.43 -3.25
C HIS A 288 11.37 25.75 -3.94
N TYR A 289 10.95 25.74 -5.21
CA TYR A 289 10.53 26.96 -5.89
C TYR A 289 9.14 27.40 -5.47
N PHE A 290 8.27 26.46 -5.16
CA PHE A 290 6.91 26.70 -4.69
C PHE A 290 6.84 26.89 -3.18
N TYR A 291 7.64 26.11 -2.43
CA TYR A 291 7.75 26.13 -0.99
C TYR A 291 9.20 26.40 -0.57
N PRO A 292 9.57 27.67 -0.33
CA PRO A 292 10.95 28.01 0.08
C PRO A 292 11.36 27.38 1.41
N GLN A 293 10.39 27.07 2.25
CA GLN A 293 10.58 26.34 3.50
C GLN A 293 9.86 25.00 3.38
N THR A 294 10.64 23.93 3.47
CA THR A 294 10.15 22.55 3.54
C THR A 294 10.42 22.02 4.94
N GLU A 295 9.69 20.97 5.32
CA GLU A 295 9.80 20.32 6.61
C GLU A 295 10.30 18.88 6.42
N SER A 296 10.99 18.33 7.40
CA SER A 296 11.23 16.88 7.45
C SER A 296 9.97 16.18 7.93
N PHE A 297 9.74 14.95 7.51
CA PHE A 297 8.61 14.15 8.01
C PHE A 297 8.58 14.04 9.54
N LEU A 298 9.74 14.06 10.20
CA LEU A 298 9.83 14.06 11.66
C LEU A 298 9.16 15.29 12.30
N GLU A 299 9.20 16.45 11.64
CA GLU A 299 8.63 17.69 12.17
C GLU A 299 7.11 17.70 12.25
N PHE A 300 6.46 16.69 11.67
CA PHE A 300 5.01 16.47 11.80
C PHE A 300 4.60 15.90 13.17
N PHE A 301 5.55 15.51 14.00
CA PHE A 301 5.33 14.84 15.27
C PHE A 301 5.78 15.69 16.46
N HIS A 302 5.15 15.44 17.60
CA HIS A 302 5.56 16.08 18.84
C HIS A 302 6.51 15.17 19.63
N PRO A 303 7.75 15.59 19.92
CA PRO A 303 8.75 14.77 20.59
C PRO A 303 8.30 14.19 21.95
N GLU A 304 7.41 14.90 22.67
CA GLU A 304 6.94 14.46 23.99
C GLU A 304 5.98 13.26 23.92
N THR A 305 5.24 13.10 22.83
CA THR A 305 4.21 12.07 22.68
C THR A 305 4.60 10.97 21.71
N THR A 306 5.78 11.10 21.08
CA THR A 306 6.25 10.21 20.02
C THR A 306 7.48 9.44 20.47
N ALA A 307 7.47 8.12 20.21
CA ALA A 307 8.66 7.27 20.30
C ALA A 307 9.14 6.88 18.91
N VAL A 308 10.45 6.88 18.69
CA VAL A 308 11.09 6.47 17.44
C VAL A 308 11.87 5.18 17.65
N PHE A 309 11.62 4.18 16.81
CA PHE A 309 12.29 2.89 16.83
C PHE A 309 13.12 2.72 15.56
N LEU A 310 14.40 2.47 15.71
CA LEU A 310 15.36 2.35 14.62
C LEU A 310 15.71 0.87 14.41
N ASP A 311 15.28 0.31 13.30
CA ASP A 311 15.59 -1.07 12.89
C ASP A 311 16.97 -1.11 12.22
N GLU A 312 17.96 -1.73 12.86
CA GLU A 312 19.36 -1.85 12.41
C GLU A 312 19.99 -0.48 12.12
N PRO A 313 20.31 0.33 13.14
CA PRO A 313 20.77 1.71 12.96
C PRO A 313 22.05 1.85 12.12
N GLN A 314 22.90 0.82 12.05
CA GLN A 314 24.04 0.81 11.16
C GLN A 314 23.60 0.73 9.70
N HIS A 315 22.67 -0.17 9.35
CA HIS A 315 22.13 -0.26 8.00
C HIS A 315 21.38 1.02 7.60
N LEU A 316 20.70 1.67 8.54
CA LEU A 316 20.07 2.97 8.27
C LEU A 316 21.10 4.02 7.89
N SER A 317 22.24 4.09 8.60
CA SER A 317 23.32 5.01 8.31
C SER A 317 23.99 4.70 6.97
N GLU A 318 24.26 3.43 6.69
CA GLU A 318 24.83 2.96 5.41
C GLU A 318 23.92 3.34 4.25
N THR A 319 22.60 3.09 4.38
CA THR A 319 21.60 3.45 3.37
C THR A 319 21.53 4.96 3.17
N ALA A 320 21.54 5.75 4.25
CA ALA A 320 21.53 7.20 4.17
C ALA A 320 22.75 7.75 3.42
N ASN A 321 23.93 7.26 3.75
CA ASN A 321 25.18 7.68 3.11
C ASN A 321 25.25 7.27 1.64
N ALA A 322 24.79 6.06 1.32
CA ALA A 322 24.70 5.58 -0.05
C ALA A 322 23.75 6.45 -0.88
N LEU A 323 22.54 6.71 -0.36
CA LEU A 323 21.56 7.58 -1.00
C LEU A 323 22.07 9.02 -1.19
N GLU A 324 22.73 9.59 -0.18
CA GLU A 324 23.30 10.94 -0.27
C GLU A 324 24.40 11.01 -1.34
N THR A 325 25.23 9.97 -1.44
CA THR A 325 26.31 9.91 -2.42
C THR A 325 25.76 9.76 -3.84
N GLU A 326 24.85 8.79 -4.05
CA GLU A 326 24.20 8.54 -5.33
C GLU A 326 23.42 9.77 -5.81
N PHE A 327 22.65 10.38 -4.91
CA PHE A 327 21.91 11.60 -5.22
C PHE A 327 22.84 12.73 -5.65
N ARG A 328 23.92 12.99 -4.91
CA ARG A 328 24.86 14.05 -5.21
C ARG A 328 25.54 13.83 -6.58
N GLU A 329 25.98 12.60 -6.87
CA GLU A 329 26.62 12.26 -8.14
C GLU A 329 25.64 12.44 -9.31
N SER A 330 24.42 11.88 -9.17
CA SER A 330 23.35 12.00 -10.16
C SER A 330 22.96 13.47 -10.41
N MET A 331 22.84 14.29 -9.35
CA MET A 331 22.51 15.70 -9.50
C MET A 331 23.63 16.50 -10.16
N THR A 332 24.89 16.21 -9.87
CA THR A 332 26.05 16.88 -10.48
C THR A 332 26.06 16.63 -11.99
N GLU A 333 25.92 15.39 -12.41
CA GLU A 333 25.89 15.03 -13.84
C GLU A 333 24.69 15.69 -14.57
N ARG A 334 23.51 15.68 -13.95
CA ARG A 334 22.32 16.30 -14.53
C ARG A 334 22.40 17.81 -14.64
N LEU A 335 23.01 18.47 -13.66
CA LEU A 335 23.31 19.89 -13.72
C LEU A 335 24.25 20.20 -14.89
N GLU A 336 25.40 19.53 -14.98
CA GLU A 336 26.37 19.76 -16.05
C GLU A 336 25.77 19.57 -17.45
N LYS A 337 24.86 18.60 -17.61
CA LYS A 337 24.16 18.31 -18.86
C LYS A 337 22.93 19.21 -19.11
N GLY A 338 22.54 20.09 -18.18
CA GLY A 338 21.38 20.97 -18.30
C GLY A 338 20.03 20.25 -18.27
N TYR A 339 19.92 19.18 -17.52
CA TYR A 339 18.64 18.46 -17.30
C TYR A 339 17.84 18.97 -16.12
N ILE A 340 18.47 19.61 -15.15
CA ILE A 340 17.86 20.14 -13.95
C ILE A 340 18.38 21.54 -13.62
N LEU A 341 17.64 22.28 -12.80
CA LEU A 341 18.04 23.54 -12.21
C LEU A 341 18.76 23.33 -10.88
N PRO A 342 19.65 24.24 -10.46
CA PRO A 342 20.36 24.17 -9.17
C PRO A 342 19.46 23.95 -7.96
N GLY A 343 18.28 24.59 -7.91
CA GLY A 343 17.32 24.39 -6.82
C GLY A 343 16.75 22.98 -6.73
N GLN A 344 16.74 22.21 -7.82
CA GLN A 344 16.30 20.80 -7.81
C GLN A 344 17.35 19.87 -7.17
N ALA A 345 18.60 20.30 -7.04
CA ALA A 345 19.66 19.53 -6.38
C ALA A 345 19.59 19.57 -4.84
N GLN A 346 18.60 20.24 -4.27
CA GLN A 346 18.41 20.37 -2.80
C GLN A 346 17.26 19.48 -2.26
N LEU A 347 16.86 18.46 -3.00
CA LEU A 347 15.71 17.60 -2.68
C LEU A 347 16.02 16.47 -1.69
N LEU A 348 17.12 16.56 -0.97
CA LEU A 348 17.51 15.55 0.01
C LEU A 348 18.13 16.21 1.23
N TYR A 349 17.62 15.92 2.42
CA TYR A 349 18.24 16.29 3.69
C TYR A 349 19.46 15.39 3.96
N PRO A 350 20.60 15.95 4.37
CA PRO A 350 21.76 15.16 4.76
C PRO A 350 21.50 14.26 5.97
N GLU A 351 22.17 13.11 6.05
CA GLU A 351 22.08 12.18 7.19
C GLU A 351 22.27 12.91 8.53
N LYS A 352 23.25 13.81 8.61
CA LYS A 352 23.54 14.59 9.84
C LYS A 352 22.36 15.44 10.31
N GLU A 353 21.60 15.98 9.39
CA GLU A 353 20.43 16.79 9.72
C GLU A 353 19.31 15.91 10.28
N ILE A 354 19.06 14.75 9.64
CA ILE A 354 18.09 13.77 10.15
C ILE A 354 18.52 13.24 11.51
N ALA A 355 19.81 12.94 11.72
CA ALA A 355 20.33 12.54 13.02
C ALA A 355 20.10 13.62 14.11
N GLY A 356 20.32 14.89 13.75
CA GLY A 356 20.02 16.02 14.63
C GLY A 356 18.53 16.13 15.01
N LYS A 357 17.63 15.88 14.06
CA LYS A 357 16.17 15.86 14.30
C LYS A 357 15.78 14.64 15.16
N LEU A 358 16.29 13.46 14.86
CA LEU A 358 16.05 12.23 15.64
C LEU A 358 16.48 12.38 17.10
N SER A 359 17.56 13.11 17.37
CA SER A 359 18.06 13.33 18.73
C SER A 359 17.10 14.11 19.64
N GLN A 360 16.06 14.71 19.09
CA GLN A 360 15.03 15.42 19.84
C GLN A 360 13.94 14.50 20.38
N TYR A 361 13.85 13.27 19.86
CA TYR A 361 12.85 12.29 20.22
C TYR A 361 13.36 11.28 21.24
N ARG A 362 12.43 10.61 21.93
CA ARG A 362 12.71 9.37 22.64
C ARG A 362 12.93 8.29 21.60
N ALA A 363 14.16 7.79 21.54
CA ALA A 363 14.53 6.87 20.45
C ALA A 363 15.14 5.58 20.99
N VAL A 364 14.74 4.47 20.36
CA VAL A 364 15.22 3.13 20.64
C VAL A 364 15.82 2.54 19.39
N SER A 365 17.04 2.04 19.48
CA SER A 365 17.61 1.21 18.42
C SER A 365 17.50 -0.27 18.75
N LEU A 366 17.16 -1.06 17.76
CA LEU A 366 16.97 -2.51 17.82
C LEU A 366 17.87 -3.15 16.75
N ALA A 367 18.82 -3.94 17.18
CA ALA A 367 19.80 -4.53 16.27
C ALA A 367 20.12 -5.99 16.61
N ALA A 368 20.53 -6.75 15.61
CA ALA A 368 21.03 -8.09 15.81
C ALA A 368 22.39 -8.07 16.52
N LEU A 369 23.24 -7.13 16.16
CA LEU A 369 24.58 -6.95 16.74
C LEU A 369 24.73 -5.53 17.28
N ASP A 370 25.49 -5.38 18.38
CA ASP A 370 25.85 -4.05 18.87
C ASP A 370 26.88 -3.41 17.95
N ALA A 371 26.41 -2.44 17.14
CA ALA A 371 27.24 -1.72 16.20
C ALA A 371 27.16 -0.22 16.41
N LYS A 372 28.25 0.49 16.11
CA LYS A 372 28.27 1.94 16.15
C LYS A 372 27.59 2.50 14.90
N SER A 373 26.72 3.48 15.08
CA SER A 373 26.07 4.22 14.02
C SER A 373 26.35 5.72 14.17
N SER A 374 26.52 6.43 13.07
CA SER A 374 26.59 7.89 13.05
C SER A 374 25.23 8.54 13.29
N LEU A 375 24.16 7.84 12.92
CA LEU A 375 22.79 8.29 13.00
C LEU A 375 22.26 8.34 14.44
N PHE A 376 22.78 7.46 15.32
CA PHE A 376 22.21 7.27 16.65
C PHE A 376 23.27 7.02 17.72
N LYS A 377 23.24 7.80 18.78
CA LYS A 377 24.13 7.66 19.93
C LYS A 377 23.31 7.34 21.18
N PRO A 378 23.27 6.08 21.64
CA PRO A 378 22.51 5.69 22.82
C PRO A 378 23.18 6.16 24.11
N ASP A 379 22.36 6.51 25.12
CA ASP A 379 22.79 6.78 26.48
C ASP A 379 23.07 5.48 27.25
N ARG A 380 22.28 4.44 26.94
CA ARG A 380 22.42 3.08 27.54
C ARG A 380 22.28 2.02 26.47
N ARG A 381 23.00 0.91 26.68
CA ARG A 381 23.04 -0.26 25.82
C ARG A 381 22.68 -1.48 26.62
N PHE A 382 21.80 -2.30 26.07
CA PHE A 382 21.36 -3.57 26.66
C PHE A 382 21.56 -4.68 25.63
N GLU A 383 21.99 -5.82 26.08
CA GLU A 383 22.09 -7.04 25.28
C GLU A 383 21.04 -8.04 25.74
N ILE A 384 20.20 -8.48 24.83
CA ILE A 384 19.11 -9.43 25.10
C ILE A 384 19.47 -10.77 24.45
N THR A 385 19.45 -11.83 25.23
CA THR A 385 19.62 -13.17 24.68
C THR A 385 18.29 -13.73 24.23
N VAL A 386 18.14 -13.95 22.93
CA VAL A 386 16.96 -14.56 22.31
C VAL A 386 17.39 -15.64 21.32
N HIS A 387 16.49 -16.61 21.10
CA HIS A 387 16.66 -17.65 20.10
C HIS A 387 15.50 -17.63 19.11
N SER A 388 15.79 -17.84 17.82
CA SER A 388 14.76 -18.05 16.81
C SER A 388 14.21 -19.47 16.91
N MET A 389 12.89 -19.64 16.68
CA MET A 389 12.29 -20.97 16.66
C MET A 389 12.77 -21.79 15.47
N PRO A 390 12.98 -23.11 15.65
CA PRO A 390 13.25 -24.01 14.54
C PRO A 390 12.01 -24.13 13.64
N SER A 391 12.22 -24.36 12.34
CA SER A 391 11.13 -24.73 11.45
C SER A 391 10.77 -26.21 11.66
N TYR A 392 9.51 -26.47 11.95
CA TYR A 392 9.00 -27.84 12.17
C TYR A 392 8.64 -28.57 10.86
N ASN A 393 8.60 -27.86 9.72
CA ASN A 393 8.39 -28.42 8.38
C ASN A 393 7.21 -29.42 8.28
N ASN A 394 6.06 -29.06 8.86
CA ASN A 394 4.86 -29.90 8.99
C ASN A 394 5.05 -31.17 9.87
N SER A 395 6.12 -31.26 10.66
CA SER A 395 6.32 -32.38 11.58
C SER A 395 5.65 -32.10 12.93
N PHE A 396 4.44 -32.61 13.10
CA PHE A 396 3.71 -32.54 14.36
C PHE A 396 4.47 -33.24 15.50
N GLU A 397 5.18 -34.34 15.20
CA GLU A 397 6.00 -35.06 16.17
C GLU A 397 7.16 -34.21 16.71
N ALA A 398 7.86 -33.45 15.84
CA ALA A 398 8.93 -32.53 16.24
C ALA A 398 8.38 -31.42 17.14
N LEU A 399 7.23 -30.84 16.79
CA LEU A 399 6.54 -29.85 17.63
C LEU A 399 6.18 -30.44 19.00
N LEU A 400 5.59 -31.62 19.04
CA LEU A 400 5.23 -32.30 20.30
C LEU A 400 6.44 -32.55 21.19
N LYS A 401 7.55 -32.98 20.61
CA LYS A 401 8.81 -33.20 21.37
C LYS A 401 9.28 -31.92 22.04
N ASP A 402 9.25 -30.78 21.31
CA ASP A 402 9.66 -29.51 21.88
C ASP A 402 8.66 -29.00 22.92
N LEU A 403 7.35 -29.10 22.66
CA LEU A 403 6.33 -28.70 23.65
C LEU A 403 6.41 -29.53 24.95
N LYS A 404 6.69 -30.83 24.88
CA LYS A 404 6.93 -31.69 26.05
C LYS A 404 8.19 -31.25 26.79
N ARG A 405 9.25 -30.86 26.10
CA ARG A 405 10.46 -30.27 26.66
C ARG A 405 10.15 -28.95 27.40
N TYR A 406 9.41 -28.04 26.77
CA TYR A 406 8.99 -26.76 27.35
C TYR A 406 8.14 -26.98 28.62
N LYS A 407 7.16 -27.88 28.57
CA LYS A 407 6.34 -28.25 29.73
C LYS A 407 7.20 -28.74 30.90
N LYS A 408 8.16 -29.65 30.62
CA LYS A 408 9.07 -30.20 31.65
C LYS A 408 9.96 -29.12 32.28
N ASN A 409 10.38 -28.13 31.49
CA ASN A 409 11.23 -27.02 31.95
C ASN A 409 10.43 -25.89 32.63
N GLY A 410 9.10 -26.03 32.70
CA GLY A 410 8.22 -24.98 33.23
C GLY A 410 8.19 -23.72 32.34
N SER A 411 8.45 -23.86 31.05
CA SER A 411 8.39 -22.74 30.11
C SER A 411 6.93 -22.41 29.75
N ARG A 412 6.67 -21.12 29.52
CA ARG A 412 5.40 -20.60 29.05
C ARG A 412 5.46 -20.56 27.50
N VAL A 413 4.50 -21.15 26.86
CA VAL A 413 4.48 -21.20 25.38
C VAL A 413 3.23 -20.53 24.87
N LEU A 414 3.41 -19.55 23.97
CA LEU A 414 2.34 -18.94 23.19
C LEU A 414 2.44 -19.41 21.75
N LEU A 415 1.39 -20.07 21.25
CA LEU A 415 1.32 -20.56 19.88
C LEU A 415 0.32 -19.71 19.10
N LEU A 416 0.81 -18.99 18.08
CA LEU A 416 0.02 -18.07 17.29
C LEU A 416 -0.49 -18.75 16.02
N CYS A 417 -1.81 -18.73 15.82
CA CYS A 417 -2.49 -19.28 14.66
C CYS A 417 -3.23 -18.19 13.90
N ALA A 418 -3.13 -18.20 12.58
CA ALA A 418 -3.82 -17.25 11.69
C ALA A 418 -5.34 -17.48 11.58
N SER A 419 -5.87 -18.59 12.11
CA SER A 419 -7.30 -18.93 12.13
C SER A 419 -7.73 -19.38 13.53
N ARG A 420 -8.84 -18.83 14.00
CA ARG A 420 -9.45 -19.20 15.29
C ARG A 420 -9.86 -20.67 15.32
N THR A 421 -10.45 -21.17 14.25
CA THR A 421 -10.87 -22.59 14.12
C THR A 421 -9.66 -23.51 14.20
N ARG A 422 -8.58 -23.18 13.49
CA ARG A 422 -7.34 -23.95 13.52
C ARG A 422 -6.70 -23.95 14.91
N ALA A 423 -6.70 -22.81 15.60
CA ALA A 423 -6.19 -22.71 16.97
C ALA A 423 -6.98 -23.61 17.94
N LYS A 424 -8.31 -23.61 17.86
CA LYS A 424 -9.18 -24.47 18.69
C LYS A 424 -8.91 -25.95 18.43
N ARG A 425 -8.79 -26.34 17.15
CA ARG A 425 -8.50 -27.73 16.77
C ARG A 425 -7.12 -28.16 17.25
N LEU A 426 -6.09 -27.37 16.99
CA LEU A 426 -4.74 -27.68 17.43
C LEU A 426 -4.64 -27.77 18.96
N ALA A 427 -5.38 -26.94 19.71
CA ALA A 427 -5.46 -27.06 21.18
C ALA A 427 -6.08 -28.38 21.63
N ALA A 428 -7.08 -28.91 20.91
CA ALA A 428 -7.66 -30.22 21.20
C ALA A 428 -6.66 -31.36 20.90
N ASP A 429 -6.02 -31.31 19.74
CA ASP A 429 -5.01 -32.30 19.33
C ASP A 429 -3.84 -32.36 20.32
N LEU A 430 -3.37 -31.18 20.81
CA LEU A 430 -2.31 -31.13 21.83
C LEU A 430 -2.74 -31.65 23.19
N ARG A 431 -4.00 -31.47 23.59
CA ARG A 431 -4.53 -32.03 24.85
C ARG A 431 -4.61 -33.53 24.81
N GLU A 432 -4.96 -34.13 23.66
CA GLU A 432 -4.94 -35.61 23.49
C GLU A 432 -3.52 -36.16 23.66
N GLN A 433 -2.49 -35.36 23.48
CA GLN A 433 -1.07 -35.70 23.70
C GLN A 433 -0.57 -35.38 25.11
N GLU A 434 -1.49 -35.20 26.08
CA GLU A 434 -1.21 -34.91 27.51
C GLU A 434 -0.50 -33.56 27.75
N LEU A 435 -0.62 -32.62 26.83
CA LEU A 435 -0.13 -31.25 27.02
C LEU A 435 -1.20 -30.36 27.65
N SER A 436 -0.76 -29.44 28.54
CA SER A 436 -1.63 -28.41 29.09
C SER A 436 -1.85 -27.31 28.07
N ALA A 437 -2.62 -27.63 27.02
CA ALA A 437 -2.87 -26.75 25.90
C ALA A 437 -4.32 -26.24 25.87
N PHE A 438 -4.52 -24.96 25.64
CA PHE A 438 -5.86 -24.38 25.58
C PHE A 438 -5.88 -23.17 24.61
N TYR A 439 -7.03 -22.92 24.02
CA TYR A 439 -7.26 -21.75 23.22
C TYR A 439 -7.85 -20.63 24.07
N SER A 440 -7.33 -19.40 23.93
CA SER A 440 -7.84 -18.21 24.58
C SER A 440 -8.08 -17.10 23.56
N GLU A 441 -9.09 -16.28 23.80
CA GLU A 441 -9.33 -15.01 23.11
C GLU A 441 -9.09 -13.81 24.03
N ASP A 442 -8.76 -14.08 25.30
CA ASP A 442 -8.47 -13.06 26.29
C ASP A 442 -7.02 -12.57 26.16
N PRO A 443 -6.78 -11.34 25.65
CA PRO A 443 -5.45 -10.81 25.46
C PRO A 443 -4.76 -10.43 26.79
N ASP A 444 -5.49 -10.39 27.88
CA ASP A 444 -5.00 -9.98 29.20
C ASP A 444 -4.72 -11.14 30.12
N ARG A 445 -4.97 -12.40 29.69
CA ARG A 445 -4.59 -13.60 30.41
C ARG A 445 -3.06 -13.77 30.34
N GLU A 446 -2.47 -14.15 31.45
CA GLU A 446 -1.06 -14.53 31.53
C GLU A 446 -0.89 -16.06 31.41
N VAL A 447 0.07 -16.47 30.56
CA VAL A 447 0.42 -17.90 30.40
C VAL A 447 1.17 -18.37 31.66
N LEU A 448 0.71 -19.45 32.26
CA LEU A 448 1.36 -20.01 33.46
C LEU A 448 2.54 -20.93 33.08
N PRO A 449 3.51 -21.14 34.01
CA PRO A 449 4.61 -22.05 33.78
C PRO A 449 4.15 -23.46 33.39
N GLY A 450 4.67 -23.99 32.30
CA GLY A 450 4.32 -25.30 31.74
C GLY A 450 3.05 -25.35 30.91
N GLU A 451 2.38 -24.23 30.72
CA GLU A 451 1.20 -24.13 29.83
C GLU A 451 1.60 -23.79 28.40
N THR A 452 0.75 -24.23 27.46
CA THR A 452 0.78 -23.83 26.06
C THR A 452 -0.54 -23.15 25.73
N GLU A 453 -0.51 -21.84 25.54
CA GLU A 453 -1.68 -21.07 25.14
C GLU A 453 -1.69 -20.92 23.61
N LEU A 454 -2.82 -21.20 23.00
CA LEU A 454 -3.05 -20.92 21.59
C LEU A 454 -3.87 -19.65 21.46
N PHE A 455 -3.37 -18.74 20.61
CA PHE A 455 -3.98 -17.42 20.42
C PHE A 455 -4.13 -17.12 18.94
N TYR A 456 -5.18 -16.35 18.60
CA TYR A 456 -5.35 -15.86 17.24
C TYR A 456 -4.38 -14.71 16.96
N GLY A 457 -3.45 -14.93 16.05
CA GLY A 457 -2.46 -13.93 15.69
C GLY A 457 -1.43 -14.46 14.69
N HIS A 458 -0.57 -13.56 14.24
CA HIS A 458 0.47 -13.92 13.30
C HIS A 458 1.75 -13.13 13.56
N VAL A 459 2.85 -13.82 13.66
CA VAL A 459 4.21 -13.29 13.57
C VAL A 459 4.95 -14.06 12.47
N GLU A 460 5.91 -13.41 11.81
CA GLU A 460 6.60 -14.04 10.68
C GLU A 460 7.44 -15.23 11.13
N LYS A 461 8.14 -15.08 12.26
CA LYS A 461 8.94 -16.14 12.91
C LYS A 461 8.73 -16.16 14.40
N GLY A 462 8.63 -17.36 14.96
CA GLY A 462 8.61 -17.57 16.38
C GLY A 462 9.97 -17.31 17.04
N PHE A 463 9.94 -17.14 18.35
CA PHE A 463 11.11 -16.80 19.13
C PHE A 463 11.03 -17.30 20.57
N GLU A 464 12.16 -17.39 21.24
CA GLU A 464 12.28 -17.79 22.64
C GLU A 464 13.16 -16.80 23.39
N TYR A 465 12.72 -16.39 24.56
CA TYR A 465 13.53 -15.74 25.60
C TYR A 465 13.93 -16.78 26.65
N PRO A 466 15.14 -17.35 26.58
CA PRO A 466 15.54 -18.44 27.48
C PRO A 466 15.53 -18.03 28.94
N MET A 467 15.94 -16.80 29.25
CA MET A 467 15.99 -16.27 30.63
C MET A 467 14.59 -16.15 31.24
N LEU A 468 13.58 -15.87 30.43
CA LEU A 468 12.18 -15.76 30.83
C LEU A 468 11.43 -17.09 30.81
N LYS A 469 12.03 -18.13 30.26
CA LYS A 469 11.34 -19.38 29.90
C LYS A 469 10.04 -19.09 29.16
N PHE A 470 10.10 -18.18 28.18
CA PHE A 470 8.95 -17.76 27.40
C PHE A 470 9.24 -17.96 25.89
N ALA A 471 8.36 -18.68 25.23
CA ALA A 471 8.49 -19.01 23.82
C ALA A 471 7.21 -18.64 23.06
N VAL A 472 7.37 -18.02 21.89
CA VAL A 472 6.31 -17.75 20.93
C VAL A 472 6.58 -18.60 19.69
N ILE A 473 5.64 -19.45 19.31
CA ILE A 473 5.72 -20.29 18.10
C ILE A 473 4.70 -19.76 17.11
N SER A 474 5.13 -19.49 15.88
CA SER A 474 4.24 -19.05 14.82
C SER A 474 3.69 -20.24 14.02
N GLU A 475 2.55 -20.05 13.39
CA GLU A 475 2.01 -21.02 12.44
C GLU A 475 2.99 -21.24 11.26
N GLY A 476 3.75 -20.20 10.88
CA GLY A 476 4.80 -20.28 9.87
C GLY A 476 5.94 -21.22 10.23
N ASP A 477 6.29 -21.32 11.52
CA ASP A 477 7.31 -22.27 11.99
C ASP A 477 6.83 -23.72 11.89
N ILE A 478 5.53 -23.94 12.10
CA ILE A 478 4.93 -25.27 12.10
C ILE A 478 4.72 -25.77 10.68
N PHE A 479 4.05 -25.00 9.83
CA PHE A 479 3.57 -25.40 8.50
C PHE A 479 4.37 -24.82 7.33
N GLY A 480 5.42 -24.04 7.61
CA GLY A 480 6.13 -23.24 6.62
C GLY A 480 5.40 -21.94 6.30
N ALA A 481 6.13 -20.93 5.83
CA ALA A 481 5.53 -19.67 5.44
C ALA A 481 4.51 -19.90 4.32
N PRO A 482 3.25 -19.43 4.46
CA PRO A 482 2.29 -19.49 3.38
C PRO A 482 2.90 -18.73 2.21
N LYS A 483 3.04 -19.37 1.03
CA LYS A 483 3.42 -18.66 -0.19
C LYS A 483 2.40 -17.54 -0.35
N LYS A 484 2.79 -16.29 -0.11
CA LYS A 484 1.93 -15.12 -0.27
C LYS A 484 1.38 -15.15 -1.70
N LYS A 485 0.15 -15.63 -1.87
CA LYS A 485 -0.60 -15.42 -3.10
C LYS A 485 -0.81 -13.91 -3.16
N LYS A 486 -0.09 -13.25 -4.08
CA LYS A 486 -0.41 -11.86 -4.44
C LYS A 486 -1.91 -11.83 -4.72
N ARG A 487 -2.68 -11.07 -3.96
CA ARG A 487 -4.10 -10.80 -4.26
C ARG A 487 -4.11 -10.19 -5.65
N LYS A 488 -4.47 -10.98 -6.66
CA LYS A 488 -4.71 -10.48 -8.00
C LYS A 488 -5.95 -9.60 -7.91
N ILE A 489 -5.75 -8.31 -8.01
CA ILE A 489 -6.82 -7.40 -8.41
C ILE A 489 -7.26 -7.91 -9.78
N GLN A 490 -8.48 -8.42 -9.88
CA GLN A 490 -9.07 -8.81 -11.16
C GLN A 490 -9.28 -7.54 -11.99
N ARG A 491 -8.34 -7.25 -12.88
CA ARG A 491 -8.52 -6.33 -13.99
C ARG A 491 -8.78 -7.18 -15.23
N TYR A 492 -9.82 -6.87 -15.92
CA TYR A 492 -10.34 -7.30 -17.22
C TYR A 492 -9.52 -8.30 -18.08
N GLU A 493 -10.24 -9.26 -18.66
CA GLU A 493 -9.78 -10.29 -19.60
C GLU A 493 -9.32 -9.72 -20.96
N GLY A 494 -8.09 -9.22 -21.01
CA GLY A 494 -7.25 -9.40 -22.20
C GLY A 494 -6.20 -10.44 -21.83
N THR A 495 -5.69 -11.21 -22.78
CA THR A 495 -4.61 -12.16 -22.51
C THR A 495 -3.40 -11.40 -21.95
N LYS A 496 -3.26 -11.41 -20.62
CA LYS A 496 -2.11 -10.76 -19.98
C LYS A 496 -0.87 -11.54 -20.36
N ILE A 497 0.13 -10.82 -20.85
CA ILE A 497 1.44 -11.35 -21.11
C ILE A 497 2.05 -11.79 -19.76
N ARG A 498 2.23 -13.10 -19.58
CA ARG A 498 2.76 -13.67 -18.34
C ARG A 498 4.28 -13.83 -18.38
N ASP A 499 4.87 -13.87 -19.57
CA ASP A 499 6.29 -14.04 -19.79
C ASP A 499 6.72 -13.34 -21.10
N PHE A 500 7.97 -12.91 -21.15
CA PHE A 500 8.59 -12.30 -22.35
C PHE A 500 8.53 -13.22 -23.59
N GLY A 501 8.50 -14.54 -23.38
CA GLY A 501 8.39 -15.53 -24.45
C GLY A 501 7.08 -15.49 -25.25
N GLU A 502 6.03 -14.83 -24.74
CA GLU A 502 4.74 -14.70 -25.41
C GLU A 502 4.69 -13.59 -26.47
N LEU A 503 5.62 -12.62 -26.44
CA LEU A 503 5.73 -11.52 -27.39
C LEU A 503 6.81 -11.79 -28.45
N LYS A 504 6.40 -11.69 -29.72
CA LYS A 504 7.32 -11.73 -30.85
C LYS A 504 7.53 -10.31 -31.42
N VAL A 505 8.75 -10.03 -31.85
CA VAL A 505 9.04 -8.77 -32.56
C VAL A 505 8.10 -8.63 -33.76
N GLY A 506 7.40 -7.50 -33.84
CA GLY A 506 6.37 -7.25 -34.84
C GLY A 506 4.94 -7.48 -34.35
N ASP A 507 4.73 -7.99 -33.15
CA ASP A 507 3.40 -8.14 -32.56
C ASP A 507 2.80 -6.75 -32.27
N TYR A 508 1.49 -6.65 -32.50
CA TYR A 508 0.73 -5.48 -32.09
C TYR A 508 0.46 -5.57 -30.58
N VAL A 509 0.75 -4.52 -29.86
CA VAL A 509 0.57 -4.42 -28.41
C VAL A 509 -0.20 -3.15 -28.07
N VAL A 510 -1.04 -3.23 -27.07
CA VAL A 510 -1.78 -2.09 -26.52
C VAL A 510 -1.17 -1.69 -25.19
N HIS A 511 -0.64 -0.49 -25.11
CA HIS A 511 -0.24 0.12 -23.86
C HIS A 511 -1.43 0.83 -23.23
N GLU A 512 -1.64 0.66 -21.94
CA GLU A 512 -2.81 1.19 -21.22
C GLU A 512 -3.02 2.70 -21.45
N THR A 513 -1.95 3.47 -21.43
CA THR A 513 -1.99 4.94 -21.56
C THR A 513 -1.80 5.44 -23.00
N HIS A 514 -0.98 4.76 -23.80
CA HIS A 514 -0.54 5.23 -25.10
C HIS A 514 -1.21 4.54 -26.29
N GLY A 515 -1.98 3.49 -26.04
CA GLY A 515 -2.74 2.77 -27.05
C GLY A 515 -1.90 1.82 -27.89
N LEU A 516 -2.31 1.61 -29.13
CA LEU A 516 -1.80 0.57 -30.01
C LEU A 516 -0.45 0.94 -30.64
N GLY A 517 0.54 0.11 -30.42
CA GLY A 517 1.87 0.16 -31.01
C GLY A 517 2.35 -1.20 -31.49
N ILE A 518 3.57 -1.29 -32.01
CA ILE A 518 4.23 -2.52 -32.47
C ILE A 518 5.44 -2.77 -31.57
N TYR A 519 5.50 -3.95 -31.00
CA TYR A 519 6.63 -4.41 -30.21
C TYR A 519 7.87 -4.64 -31.09
N GLN A 520 8.99 -4.00 -30.77
CA GLN A 520 10.23 -4.05 -31.53
C GLN A 520 11.32 -4.92 -30.86
N GLY A 521 11.05 -5.47 -29.69
CA GLY A 521 12.02 -6.26 -28.95
C GLY A 521 12.48 -5.58 -27.68
N ILE A 522 13.47 -6.18 -27.04
CA ILE A 522 14.11 -5.66 -25.82
C ILE A 522 15.40 -5.00 -26.24
N GLU A 523 15.59 -3.74 -25.86
CA GLU A 523 16.86 -3.01 -26.00
C GLU A 523 17.46 -2.77 -24.63
N LYS A 524 18.76 -3.02 -24.52
CA LYS A 524 19.53 -2.62 -23.34
C LYS A 524 19.83 -1.14 -23.47
N VAL A 525 19.22 -0.36 -22.62
CA VAL A 525 19.48 1.08 -22.57
C VAL A 525 20.31 1.34 -21.32
N GLU A 526 21.47 1.90 -21.53
CA GLU A 526 22.31 2.38 -20.44
C GLU A 526 21.78 3.76 -20.03
N MET A 527 21.13 3.81 -18.89
CA MET A 527 20.76 5.05 -18.24
C MET A 527 21.49 5.13 -16.91
N GLU A 528 22.28 6.19 -16.73
CA GLU A 528 22.94 6.51 -15.47
C GLU A 528 23.94 5.41 -14.98
N GLY A 529 24.67 4.79 -15.90
CA GLY A 529 25.65 3.75 -15.57
C GLY A 529 25.03 2.39 -15.19
N THR A 530 23.70 2.28 -15.25
CA THR A 530 22.98 1.02 -15.05
C THR A 530 22.36 0.58 -16.37
N VAL A 531 22.79 -0.58 -16.87
CA VAL A 531 22.20 -1.21 -18.05
C VAL A 531 20.93 -1.91 -17.62
N ARG A 532 19.78 -1.47 -18.14
CA ARG A 532 18.47 -2.10 -17.89
C ARG A 532 17.84 -2.52 -19.20
N ASP A 533 17.07 -3.59 -19.13
CA ASP A 533 16.31 -4.11 -20.26
C ASP A 533 14.98 -3.35 -20.40
N TYR A 534 14.79 -2.70 -21.56
CA TYR A 534 13.58 -1.99 -21.91
C TYR A 534 12.90 -2.64 -23.10
N MET A 535 11.59 -2.76 -23.04
CA MET A 535 10.77 -3.11 -24.18
C MET A 535 10.56 -1.88 -25.05
N LYS A 536 10.91 -1.97 -26.31
CA LYS A 536 10.70 -0.92 -27.30
C LYS A 536 9.39 -1.15 -28.04
N ILE A 537 8.53 -0.15 -28.02
CA ILE A 537 7.25 -0.16 -28.73
C ILE A 537 7.25 1.00 -29.71
N SER A 538 7.05 0.70 -30.98
CA SER A 538 7.00 1.71 -32.07
C SER A 538 5.56 2.11 -32.35
N TYR A 539 5.35 3.41 -32.48
CA TYR A 539 4.07 4.04 -32.75
C TYR A 539 4.06 4.70 -34.13
N ARG A 540 2.90 5.24 -34.55
CA ARG A 540 2.79 5.99 -35.80
C ARG A 540 3.76 7.17 -35.79
N ASP A 541 4.30 7.50 -36.95
CA ASP A 541 5.25 8.60 -37.20
C ASP A 541 6.65 8.41 -36.56
N GLY A 542 7.02 7.15 -36.25
CA GLY A 542 8.36 6.79 -35.78
C GLY A 542 8.63 7.06 -34.30
N GLY A 543 7.59 7.45 -33.52
CA GLY A 543 7.72 7.59 -32.07
C GLY A 543 7.96 6.23 -31.42
N ASN A 544 8.94 6.16 -30.49
CA ASN A 544 9.24 4.95 -29.73
C ASN A 544 8.99 5.18 -28.25
N LEU A 545 8.32 4.22 -27.62
CA LEU A 545 8.12 4.16 -26.18
C LEU A 545 9.01 3.05 -25.60
N TYR A 546 9.72 3.37 -24.54
CA TYR A 546 10.55 2.42 -23.80
C TYR A 546 9.90 2.11 -22.45
N VAL A 547 9.50 0.86 -22.26
CA VAL A 547 8.86 0.37 -21.03
C VAL A 547 9.82 -0.57 -20.35
N LEU A 548 10.05 -0.38 -19.05
CA LEU A 548 10.88 -1.30 -18.26
C LEU A 548 10.37 -2.74 -18.41
N ALA A 549 11.28 -3.69 -18.56
CA ALA A 549 10.95 -5.11 -18.66
C ALA A 549 10.10 -5.64 -17.48
N THR A 550 10.19 -4.98 -16.33
CA THR A 550 9.36 -5.27 -15.14
C THR A 550 7.92 -4.73 -15.25
N GLY A 551 7.64 -3.83 -16.20
CA GLY A 551 6.34 -3.16 -16.42
C GLY A 551 5.42 -3.88 -17.42
N LEU A 552 5.51 -5.21 -17.54
CA LEU A 552 4.65 -6.02 -18.43
C LEU A 552 3.14 -5.84 -18.18
N ASP A 553 2.75 -5.48 -16.97
CA ASP A 553 1.34 -5.32 -16.60
C ASP A 553 0.64 -4.16 -17.35
N ALA A 554 1.41 -3.16 -17.84
CA ALA A 554 0.88 -2.04 -18.60
C ALA A 554 0.66 -2.34 -20.09
N ILE A 555 1.05 -3.55 -20.55
CA ILE A 555 1.03 -3.93 -21.96
C ILE A 555 0.19 -5.19 -22.15
N GLN A 556 -0.63 -5.21 -23.20
CA GLN A 556 -1.43 -6.35 -23.58
C GLN A 556 -1.21 -6.68 -25.05
N LYS A 557 -1.19 -7.96 -25.41
CA LYS A 557 -1.14 -8.38 -26.81
C LYS A 557 -2.47 -8.06 -27.47
N TYR A 558 -2.43 -7.37 -28.59
CA TYR A 558 -3.63 -7.08 -29.36
C TYR A 558 -4.15 -8.34 -30.05
N ALA A 559 -5.35 -8.77 -29.67
CA ALA A 559 -6.06 -9.86 -30.31
C ALA A 559 -7.07 -9.26 -31.28
N SER A 560 -6.87 -9.46 -32.60
CA SER A 560 -7.85 -9.10 -33.61
C SER A 560 -8.70 -10.33 -33.96
N ALA A 561 -10.02 -10.16 -33.98
CA ALA A 561 -10.93 -11.19 -34.51
C ALA A 561 -10.78 -11.37 -36.03
N ASP A 562 -10.23 -10.36 -36.74
CA ASP A 562 -9.98 -10.36 -38.19
C ASP A 562 -8.48 -10.25 -38.50
N ALA A 563 -7.83 -11.36 -38.75
CA ALA A 563 -6.41 -11.41 -39.11
C ALA A 563 -6.06 -10.70 -40.44
N ALA A 564 -7.06 -10.26 -41.21
CA ALA A 564 -6.88 -9.71 -42.54
C ALA A 564 -6.67 -8.17 -42.60
N LYS A 565 -6.98 -7.42 -41.54
CA LYS A 565 -6.81 -5.94 -41.53
C LYS A 565 -5.74 -5.54 -40.50
N LYS A 566 -4.66 -4.91 -41.02
CA LYS A 566 -3.65 -4.28 -40.14
C LYS A 566 -4.28 -3.12 -39.36
N PRO A 567 -4.25 -3.15 -38.02
CA PRO A 567 -4.83 -2.09 -37.23
C PRO A 567 -4.02 -0.78 -37.37
N LYS A 568 -4.69 0.36 -37.24
CA LYS A 568 -4.06 1.68 -37.33
C LYS A 568 -3.38 2.01 -36.01
N LEU A 569 -2.06 2.24 -36.05
CA LEU A 569 -1.28 2.61 -34.88
C LEU A 569 -1.69 3.97 -34.33
N ASN A 570 -1.63 4.11 -33.02
CA ASN A 570 -1.81 5.40 -32.34
C ASN A 570 -0.57 6.28 -32.50
N LYS A 571 -0.73 7.57 -32.29
CA LYS A 571 0.36 8.55 -32.26
C LYS A 571 0.66 8.90 -30.81
N LEU A 572 1.93 8.83 -30.38
CA LEU A 572 2.36 9.22 -29.04
C LEU A 572 2.07 10.70 -28.79
N GLY A 573 1.69 11.02 -27.55
CA GLY A 573 1.42 12.40 -27.13
C GLY A 573 0.11 13.00 -27.66
N THR A 574 -0.80 12.19 -28.25
CA THR A 574 -2.09 12.67 -28.74
C THR A 574 -3.26 12.08 -27.97
N GLN A 575 -4.39 12.78 -27.97
CA GLN A 575 -5.63 12.31 -27.33
C GLN A 575 -6.39 11.22 -28.14
N GLU A 576 -5.80 10.68 -29.22
CA GLU A 576 -6.48 9.68 -30.07
C GLU A 576 -6.91 8.44 -29.27
N TRP A 577 -6.05 7.96 -28.38
CA TRP A 577 -6.34 6.80 -27.54
C TRP A 577 -7.44 7.10 -26.52
N HIS A 578 -7.39 8.25 -25.90
CA HIS A 578 -8.41 8.69 -24.95
C HIS A 578 -9.79 8.80 -25.61
N LYS A 579 -9.86 9.39 -26.82
CA LYS A 579 -11.11 9.44 -27.60
C LYS A 579 -11.62 8.04 -27.97
N THR A 580 -10.72 7.10 -28.25
CA THR A 580 -11.09 5.71 -28.53
C THR A 580 -11.67 5.04 -27.29
N LYS A 581 -11.03 5.18 -26.13
CA LYS A 581 -11.56 4.67 -24.85
C LYS A 581 -12.95 5.26 -24.54
N THR A 582 -13.12 6.56 -24.67
CA THR A 582 -14.40 7.24 -24.41
C THR A 582 -15.52 6.73 -25.34
N ARG A 583 -15.21 6.49 -26.62
CA ARG A 583 -16.20 5.94 -27.57
C ARG A 583 -16.60 4.52 -27.22
N VAL A 584 -15.63 3.66 -26.88
CA VAL A 584 -15.90 2.28 -26.46
C VAL A 584 -16.72 2.27 -25.19
N ARG A 585 -16.38 3.13 -24.22
CA ARG A 585 -17.14 3.26 -22.97
C ARG A 585 -18.60 3.67 -23.22
N ALA A 586 -18.83 4.65 -24.09
CA ALA A 586 -20.19 5.06 -24.44
C ALA A 586 -21.02 3.91 -25.09
N ALA A 587 -20.38 3.08 -25.92
CA ALA A 587 -21.04 1.91 -26.50
C ALA A 587 -21.35 0.83 -25.44
N VAL A 588 -20.47 0.65 -24.46
CA VAL A 588 -20.70 -0.27 -23.31
C VAL A 588 -21.82 0.25 -22.44
N ASP A 589 -21.90 1.56 -22.20
CA ASP A 589 -22.99 2.20 -21.42
C ASP A 589 -24.36 1.99 -22.08
N GLU A 590 -24.43 2.03 -23.41
CA GLU A 590 -25.67 1.75 -24.16
C GLU A 590 -26.13 0.30 -23.97
N VAL A 591 -25.20 -0.67 -24.08
CA VAL A 591 -25.49 -2.11 -23.81
C VAL A 591 -25.87 -2.32 -22.34
N ALA A 592 -25.21 -1.63 -21.41
CA ALA A 592 -25.53 -1.72 -19.99
C ALA A 592 -26.95 -1.20 -19.69
N LYS A 593 -27.40 -0.15 -20.41
CA LYS A 593 -28.74 0.39 -20.27
C LYS A 593 -29.82 -0.61 -20.68
N ASP A 594 -29.62 -1.28 -21.82
CA ASP A 594 -30.52 -2.33 -22.28
C ASP A 594 -30.60 -3.51 -21.30
N LEU A 595 -29.45 -3.88 -20.69
CA LEU A 595 -29.39 -4.91 -19.66
C LEU A 595 -30.11 -4.51 -18.38
N VAL A 596 -29.99 -3.25 -17.94
CA VAL A 596 -30.70 -2.71 -16.77
C VAL A 596 -32.21 -2.73 -17.00
N GLU A 597 -32.70 -2.35 -18.19
CA GLU A 597 -34.12 -2.41 -18.55
C GLU A 597 -34.65 -3.85 -18.53
N LEU A 598 -33.89 -4.78 -19.07
CA LEU A 598 -34.23 -6.22 -19.05
C LEU A 598 -34.27 -6.75 -17.60
N TYR A 599 -33.30 -6.35 -16.77
CA TYR A 599 -33.23 -6.71 -15.36
C TYR A 599 -34.38 -6.12 -14.54
N ALA A 600 -34.73 -4.87 -14.77
CA ALA A 600 -35.90 -4.22 -14.16
C ALA A 600 -37.22 -4.89 -14.54
N ALA A 601 -37.36 -5.29 -15.80
CA ALA A 601 -38.54 -6.05 -16.27
C ALA A 601 -38.65 -7.42 -15.59
N ARG A 602 -37.50 -8.11 -15.37
CA ARG A 602 -37.46 -9.36 -14.60
C ARG A 602 -37.80 -9.16 -13.13
N GLN A 603 -37.29 -8.12 -12.49
CA GLN A 603 -37.59 -7.83 -11.07
C GLN A 603 -39.04 -7.51 -10.82
N ASN A 604 -39.74 -6.91 -11.78
CA ASN A 604 -41.14 -6.62 -11.70
C ASN A 604 -42.05 -7.80 -12.05
N GLY A 605 -41.47 -8.89 -12.56
CA GLY A 605 -42.19 -10.13 -12.85
C GLY A 605 -42.52 -10.92 -11.58
N LYS A 606 -43.64 -11.65 -11.61
CA LYS A 606 -43.99 -12.57 -10.52
C LYS A 606 -43.43 -13.95 -10.82
N GLY A 607 -42.59 -14.43 -9.91
CA GLY A 607 -42.05 -15.81 -9.91
C GLY A 607 -42.99 -16.79 -9.21
N TYR A 608 -42.67 -18.06 -9.30
CA TYR A 608 -43.29 -19.12 -8.53
C TYR A 608 -42.60 -19.25 -7.18
N ALA A 609 -43.35 -19.14 -6.07
CA ALA A 609 -42.80 -19.39 -4.74
C ALA A 609 -42.94 -20.87 -4.39
N PHE A 610 -41.86 -21.53 -4.11
CA PHE A 610 -41.82 -22.89 -3.59
C PHE A 610 -42.21 -22.87 -2.10
N SER A 611 -42.69 -24.01 -1.58
CA SER A 611 -42.95 -24.20 -0.16
C SER A 611 -41.65 -24.22 0.65
N GLU A 612 -41.73 -23.85 1.93
CA GLU A 612 -40.63 -24.05 2.88
C GLU A 612 -40.21 -25.53 2.97
N ASP A 613 -39.00 -25.78 3.39
CA ASP A 613 -38.43 -27.13 3.54
C ASP A 613 -39.30 -28.02 4.43
N THR A 614 -39.72 -29.14 3.90
CA THR A 614 -40.40 -30.19 4.65
C THR A 614 -39.44 -31.01 5.50
N VAL A 615 -39.98 -31.84 6.41
CA VAL A 615 -39.15 -32.77 7.21
C VAL A 615 -38.31 -33.70 6.29
N TRP A 616 -38.85 -34.12 5.15
CA TRP A 616 -38.21 -34.98 4.16
C TRP A 616 -36.98 -34.30 3.49
N GLN A 617 -37.08 -32.97 3.27
CA GLN A 617 -35.98 -32.22 2.71
C GLN A 617 -34.82 -32.13 3.73
N ARG A 618 -35.14 -31.90 5.01
CA ARG A 618 -34.12 -31.85 6.08
C ARG A 618 -33.44 -33.21 6.28
N GLU A 619 -34.23 -34.28 6.34
CA GLU A 619 -33.68 -35.65 6.41
C GLU A 619 -32.77 -35.97 5.23
N PHE A 620 -33.12 -35.51 4.01
CA PHE A 620 -32.30 -35.67 2.83
C PHE A 620 -30.99 -34.92 2.91
N GLU A 621 -31.01 -33.68 3.44
CA GLU A 621 -29.81 -32.89 3.65
C GLU A 621 -28.92 -33.47 4.75
N GLU A 622 -29.48 -33.98 5.83
CA GLU A 622 -28.73 -34.64 6.90
C GLU A 622 -28.04 -35.96 6.43
N MET A 623 -28.54 -36.59 5.38
CA MET A 623 -27.90 -37.76 4.77
C MET A 623 -26.73 -37.41 3.85
N PHE A 624 -26.43 -36.13 3.63
CA PHE A 624 -25.31 -35.74 2.79
C PHE A 624 -23.97 -36.15 3.48
N PRO A 625 -23.10 -36.92 2.82
CA PRO A 625 -21.98 -37.57 3.49
C PRO A 625 -20.78 -36.67 3.77
N PHE A 626 -20.86 -35.39 3.41
CA PHE A 626 -19.75 -34.43 3.58
C PHE A 626 -20.20 -33.22 4.37
N GLU A 627 -19.31 -32.66 5.18
CA GLU A 627 -19.56 -31.40 5.87
C GLU A 627 -19.41 -30.22 4.90
N GLU A 628 -20.43 -29.39 4.82
CA GLU A 628 -20.44 -28.16 4.03
C GLU A 628 -19.56 -27.09 4.70
N THR A 629 -18.92 -26.27 3.90
CA THR A 629 -18.26 -25.06 4.39
C THR A 629 -19.27 -23.97 4.70
N ASP A 630 -18.90 -23.00 5.55
CA ASP A 630 -19.77 -21.86 5.90
C ASP A 630 -20.26 -21.12 4.65
N ASP A 631 -19.42 -20.96 3.62
CA ASP A 631 -19.80 -20.31 2.37
C ASP A 631 -20.79 -21.16 1.56
N GLN A 632 -20.67 -22.48 1.58
CA GLN A 632 -21.64 -23.39 0.95
C GLN A 632 -23.00 -23.31 1.66
N LEU A 633 -23.00 -23.32 2.99
CA LEU A 633 -24.24 -23.16 3.79
C LEU A 633 -24.91 -21.82 3.51
N MET A 634 -24.15 -20.73 3.43
CA MET A 634 -24.68 -19.41 3.07
C MET A 634 -25.27 -19.39 1.66
N ALA A 635 -24.61 -20.03 0.70
CA ALA A 635 -25.10 -20.13 -0.69
C ALA A 635 -26.40 -20.94 -0.77
N ILE A 636 -26.49 -22.07 -0.07
CA ILE A 636 -27.69 -22.91 0.04
C ILE A 636 -28.84 -22.13 0.64
N ALA A 637 -28.61 -21.48 1.80
CA ALA A 637 -29.65 -20.70 2.48
C ALA A 637 -30.12 -19.50 1.65
N ALA A 638 -29.23 -18.86 0.89
CA ALA A 638 -29.60 -17.77 0.00
C ALA A 638 -30.42 -18.27 -1.21
N THR A 639 -30.07 -19.42 -1.76
CA THR A 639 -30.82 -20.06 -2.86
C THR A 639 -32.22 -20.46 -2.42
N LYS A 640 -32.37 -21.11 -1.28
CA LYS A 640 -33.68 -21.47 -0.71
C LYS A 640 -34.58 -20.24 -0.50
N ARG A 641 -34.06 -19.18 0.09
CA ARG A 641 -34.81 -17.91 0.28
C ARG A 641 -35.29 -17.31 -1.04
N ASP A 642 -34.47 -17.39 -2.10
CA ASP A 642 -34.90 -16.90 -3.41
C ASP A 642 -36.01 -17.76 -4.01
N MET A 643 -35.91 -19.08 -3.88
CA MET A 643 -36.94 -20.02 -4.34
C MET A 643 -38.27 -19.91 -3.61
N GLU A 644 -38.22 -19.61 -2.31
CA GLU A 644 -39.39 -19.40 -1.46
C GLU A 644 -40.06 -18.00 -1.67
N SER A 645 -39.35 -17.11 -2.39
CA SER A 645 -39.87 -15.79 -2.67
C SER A 645 -40.74 -15.74 -3.93
N ASN A 646 -41.66 -14.75 -3.99
CA ASN A 646 -42.47 -14.50 -5.19
C ASN A 646 -41.71 -13.77 -6.31
N LYS A 647 -40.40 -13.59 -6.18
CA LYS A 647 -39.54 -12.94 -7.18
C LYS A 647 -39.01 -13.96 -8.14
N ILE A 648 -38.78 -13.56 -9.40
CA ILE A 648 -38.06 -14.40 -10.35
C ILE A 648 -36.62 -14.54 -9.86
N MET A 649 -36.17 -15.78 -9.62
CA MET A 649 -34.85 -16.08 -9.15
C MET A 649 -33.81 -15.78 -10.25
N ASP A 650 -32.80 -14.99 -9.92
CA ASP A 650 -31.62 -14.72 -10.75
C ASP A 650 -30.40 -14.59 -9.82
N ARG A 651 -29.73 -15.73 -9.60
CA ARG A 651 -28.60 -15.79 -8.65
C ARG A 651 -27.42 -16.51 -9.28
N LEU A 652 -26.26 -15.84 -9.29
CA LEU A 652 -24.99 -16.44 -9.66
C LEU A 652 -24.26 -16.91 -8.39
N ILE A 653 -23.97 -18.19 -8.32
CA ILE A 653 -23.12 -18.77 -7.28
C ILE A 653 -21.73 -18.96 -7.85
N CYS A 654 -20.76 -18.18 -7.36
CA CYS A 654 -19.35 -18.28 -7.74
C CYS A 654 -18.64 -19.16 -6.72
N GLY A 655 -18.38 -20.42 -7.08
CA GLY A 655 -17.63 -21.39 -6.27
C GLY A 655 -16.30 -21.74 -6.94
N ASP A 656 -15.19 -21.62 -6.20
CA ASP A 656 -13.89 -22.10 -6.66
C ASP A 656 -13.71 -23.57 -6.28
N VAL A 657 -14.45 -24.43 -6.97
CA VAL A 657 -14.49 -25.88 -6.68
C VAL A 657 -13.36 -26.59 -7.43
N GLY A 658 -12.45 -27.20 -6.68
CA GLY A 658 -11.48 -28.13 -7.23
C GLY A 658 -10.15 -27.55 -7.71
N TYR A 659 -9.86 -26.27 -7.48
CA TYR A 659 -8.59 -25.66 -7.88
C TYR A 659 -7.35 -26.31 -7.23
N LEU A 660 -7.48 -26.91 -6.06
CA LEU A 660 -6.39 -27.61 -5.38
C LEU A 660 -6.52 -29.14 -5.37
N SER A 661 -7.74 -29.69 -5.45
CA SER A 661 -7.94 -31.14 -5.27
C SER A 661 -7.76 -31.94 -6.54
N LEU A 662 -8.18 -31.44 -7.71
CA LEU A 662 -8.10 -32.19 -8.97
C LEU A 662 -6.69 -32.26 -9.53
N ILE A 663 -5.84 -31.26 -9.33
CA ILE A 663 -4.43 -31.33 -9.77
C ILE A 663 -3.64 -32.29 -8.89
N HIS A 664 -3.85 -32.32 -7.58
CA HIS A 664 -3.15 -33.21 -6.67
C HIS A 664 -3.68 -34.65 -6.69
N ILE A 665 -4.93 -34.89 -7.13
CA ILE A 665 -5.50 -36.24 -7.27
C ILE A 665 -5.18 -36.83 -8.64
N SER A 666 -5.09 -36.02 -9.70
CA SER A 666 -4.80 -36.52 -11.05
C SER A 666 -3.30 -36.71 -11.36
N GLU A 667 -2.41 -35.94 -10.75
CA GLU A 667 -0.96 -36.10 -10.93
C GLU A 667 -0.41 -37.43 -10.38
N PRO A 668 -0.74 -37.89 -9.16
CA PRO A 668 -0.25 -39.17 -8.66
C PRO A 668 -0.70 -40.37 -9.50
N THR A 669 -1.90 -40.31 -10.09
CA THR A 669 -2.40 -41.37 -10.97
C THR A 669 -1.74 -41.36 -12.35
N ARG A 670 -1.28 -40.23 -12.84
CA ARG A 670 -0.56 -40.11 -14.11
C ARG A 670 0.88 -40.62 -14.00
N HIS A 671 1.53 -40.45 -12.89
CA HIS A 671 2.86 -41.01 -12.63
C HIS A 671 2.85 -42.51 -12.36
N ALA A 672 1.75 -43.07 -11.84
CA ALA A 672 1.60 -44.51 -11.64
C ALA A 672 1.29 -45.30 -12.94
N GLN A 673 0.88 -44.63 -14.02
CA GLN A 673 0.66 -45.26 -15.32
C GLN A 673 1.86 -45.22 -16.27
N ILE A 674 2.97 -44.57 -15.87
CA ILE A 674 4.21 -44.46 -16.69
C ILE A 674 5.36 -45.32 -16.12
N SER A 675 5.13 -46.03 -15.03
CA SER A 675 6.09 -47.01 -14.50
C SER A 675 5.70 -48.44 -14.81
#